data_148482d95a0f7548adf75339227a3284
#
_entry.id   148482d95a0f7548adf75339227a3284
#
_cell.length_a   1.000
_cell.length_b   1.000
_cell.length_c   1.000
_cell.angle_alpha   90.00
_cell.angle_beta   90.00
_cell.angle_gamma   90.00
#
_symmetry.space_group_name_H-M   'P 1'
#
loop_
_entity.id
_entity.type
_entity.pdbx_description
1 polymer ?
#
loop_
_entity_poly.entity_id
_entity_poly.type
_entity_poly.pdbx_seq_one_letter_code
_entity_poly.pdbx_strand_id
1 'polypeptide(L)'
;KPGYNTAKIFVDGFEVNADYIAYLSPAEIDKVSVLKDGAALSIFGDRGANGVIWIETKRGEIGPASVSASVHYGIQQATTYAKPLDSYGYATLYNQAVSNDNGSWSPAYDAAALEAYRNGSATNVDWYDEVLRDSGYVIDGDVTFRGGTQTARYNVVLNYLNQQGLFDVSNSDSRSNRTYERYGLRANLDFTMFKFIEARVDLGGRIERGKRPNITIDDLFYNMARYPSNIYEIWDDEAHTHYSGTSTYNSNPVASINALGWRQAQSRVLQGNFQLVERLDFITEGLYLREAFSFNTYTTSGYSKTRNYARYHNGVRTTTDEDTSLQASGYGSDGMEDWKQGHISLGYDRQFGRHAVDAAVNLHISAYNGDGIFSYQYHYLNYNGRVNYSYDDRYVAEFGFSYFGNDAFAPGNRWSFYPSISAAWVLSNESFLRDSKVIDLLKLRLSYGRSGFADSDATSVLSGYSSNGRFLFKDYYTNSYIGSFYTGATEGVWQSSLVNMFVPNSAIHSERSNKYNIGVDASLWGKLFVTADAFLDKRTGILTLDNSIMGYYGKNNYFNNIGKMTNRGFEISALWSDQRRDWGYSINAAVSFNRNTIDYMAEVAPAYDYNAETGRPYGTLIGLVADGFYDVSDFNDDGSLRDGLPQPMFGSVQPGDIRYLDLDNSGYVDQNDVTKIGKSPYPEWTYSVGAMFRYKGFDFSFLLDGIAGASYNLLDNSVQTMAFVDNGNVYPLARGAWAYYPEQGIDPRRTATYPRLTTQSNENNYRLSSFWVKDRDFLRVRNIELGYSFKDHPKFREAGIGEFRIYLNVTNPFTISKLMSDYDLDPELLSYRYPVLKSYNIGVSITF
;
A
#
# COMPACT_ATOMS: atom_id res chain seq x y z
N LYS A 1 12.80 2.45 -6.46
CA LYS A 1 13.06 2.75 -7.88
C LYS A 1 11.80 3.33 -8.53
N PRO A 2 11.89 3.99 -9.67
CA PRO A 2 10.72 4.27 -10.49
C PRO A 2 9.96 3.01 -10.87
N GLY A 3 8.64 3.11 -10.96
CA GLY A 3 7.78 1.99 -11.33
C GLY A 3 7.50 1.02 -10.18
N TYR A 4 7.21 -0.21 -10.51
CA TYR A 4 6.72 -1.23 -9.60
C TYR A 4 7.82 -1.76 -8.65
N ASN A 5 7.53 -1.79 -7.36
CA ASN A 5 8.48 -2.19 -6.31
C ASN A 5 7.96 -3.28 -5.37
N THR A 6 6.76 -3.82 -5.62
CA THR A 6 6.16 -4.84 -4.76
C THR A 6 6.92 -6.17 -4.87
N ALA A 7 7.15 -6.81 -3.74
CA ALA A 7 7.69 -8.16 -3.69
C ALA A 7 6.72 -9.16 -4.34
N LYS A 8 7.25 -10.24 -4.91
CA LYS A 8 6.42 -11.34 -5.40
C LYS A 8 6.03 -12.26 -4.26
N ILE A 9 4.84 -12.83 -4.36
CA ILE A 9 4.26 -13.67 -3.32
C ILE A 9 4.16 -15.10 -3.83
N PHE A 10 4.65 -16.02 -3.02
CA PHE A 10 4.55 -17.45 -3.27
C PHE A 10 3.82 -18.12 -2.12
N VAL A 11 2.84 -18.94 -2.43
CA VAL A 11 2.10 -19.76 -1.47
C VAL A 11 2.33 -21.24 -1.81
N ASP A 12 2.89 -21.99 -0.88
CA ASP A 12 3.21 -23.41 -1.02
C ASP A 12 4.02 -23.72 -2.30
N GLY A 13 4.90 -22.80 -2.71
CA GLY A 13 5.81 -22.98 -3.85
C GLY A 13 5.35 -22.35 -5.16
N PHE A 14 4.15 -21.80 -5.25
CA PHE A 14 3.59 -21.21 -6.46
C PHE A 14 3.35 -19.71 -6.32
N GLU A 15 3.65 -18.96 -7.39
CA GLU A 15 3.41 -17.52 -7.42
C GLU A 15 1.90 -17.24 -7.46
N VAL A 16 1.47 -16.25 -6.66
CA VAL A 16 0.10 -15.75 -6.61
C VAL A 16 0.08 -14.23 -6.78
N ASN A 17 -1.10 -13.67 -7.07
CA ASN A 17 -1.28 -12.22 -7.13
C ASN A 17 -0.96 -11.56 -5.77
N ALA A 18 -0.46 -10.31 -5.80
CA ALA A 18 -0.10 -9.56 -4.60
C ALA A 18 -1.28 -9.40 -3.62
N ASP A 19 -2.48 -9.23 -4.14
CA ASP A 19 -3.69 -9.09 -3.35
C ASP A 19 -4.09 -10.37 -2.60
N TYR A 20 -3.53 -11.52 -2.99
CA TYR A 20 -3.87 -12.82 -2.39
C TYR A 20 -3.58 -12.88 -0.88
N ILE A 21 -2.53 -12.20 -0.40
CA ILE A 21 -2.18 -12.13 1.03
C ILE A 21 -3.32 -11.53 1.87
N ALA A 22 -3.96 -10.47 1.38
CA ALA A 22 -5.02 -9.78 2.11
C ALA A 22 -6.23 -10.68 2.40
N TYR A 23 -6.30 -11.80 1.71
CA TYR A 23 -7.45 -12.69 1.75
C TYR A 23 -7.18 -14.04 2.42
N LEU A 24 -5.92 -14.34 2.78
CA LEU A 24 -5.62 -15.54 3.57
C LEU A 24 -6.09 -15.35 5.02
N SER A 25 -6.78 -16.36 5.56
CA SER A 25 -7.04 -16.39 6.99
C SER A 25 -5.75 -16.69 7.77
N PRO A 26 -5.50 -16.03 8.90
CA PRO A 26 -4.40 -16.41 9.79
C PRO A 26 -4.45 -17.88 10.23
N ALA A 27 -5.64 -18.48 10.28
CA ALA A 27 -5.83 -19.89 10.59
C ALA A 27 -5.19 -20.82 9.55
N GLU A 28 -5.07 -20.38 8.29
CA GLU A 28 -4.45 -21.15 7.20
C GLU A 28 -2.92 -21.09 7.20
N ILE A 29 -2.32 -20.03 7.78
CA ILE A 29 -0.88 -19.74 7.66
C ILE A 29 -0.10 -20.46 8.75
N ASP A 30 0.96 -21.18 8.34
CA ASP A 30 1.94 -21.75 9.24
C ASP A 30 3.14 -20.80 9.41
N LYS A 31 3.73 -20.36 8.30
CA LYS A 31 4.95 -19.56 8.30
C LYS A 31 4.95 -18.54 7.16
N VAL A 32 5.51 -17.35 7.46
CA VAL A 32 5.82 -16.32 6.47
C VAL A 32 7.30 -16.04 6.51
N SER A 33 7.97 -16.15 5.36
CA SER A 33 9.39 -15.83 5.19
C SER A 33 9.55 -14.74 4.16
N VAL A 34 10.40 -13.75 4.46
CA VAL A 34 10.74 -12.68 3.51
C VAL A 34 12.14 -12.90 2.98
N LEU A 35 12.24 -13.26 1.71
CA LEU A 35 13.52 -13.52 1.04
C LEU A 35 14.04 -12.22 0.45
N LYS A 36 15.21 -11.77 0.86
CA LYS A 36 15.83 -10.49 0.49
C LYS A 36 17.22 -10.62 -0.12
N ASP A 37 17.94 -11.67 0.24
CA ASP A 37 19.33 -11.87 -0.12
C ASP A 37 19.51 -12.40 -1.54
N GLY A 38 20.64 -12.04 -2.17
CA GLY A 38 20.93 -12.43 -3.53
C GLY A 38 20.97 -13.94 -3.74
N ALA A 39 21.47 -14.72 -2.78
CA ALA A 39 21.50 -16.17 -2.84
C ALA A 39 20.09 -16.77 -2.90
N ALA A 40 19.20 -16.37 -2.00
CA ALA A 40 17.82 -16.83 -1.97
C ALA A 40 16.99 -16.37 -3.18
N LEU A 41 17.29 -15.20 -3.74
CA LEU A 41 16.51 -14.59 -4.82
C LEU A 41 16.95 -14.99 -6.22
N SER A 42 18.18 -15.44 -6.42
CA SER A 42 18.70 -15.77 -7.75
C SER A 42 17.88 -16.83 -8.46
N ILE A 43 17.38 -17.85 -7.74
CA ILE A 43 16.59 -18.96 -8.30
C ILE A 43 15.24 -18.51 -8.87
N PHE A 44 14.73 -17.33 -8.46
CA PHE A 44 13.48 -16.74 -8.98
C PHE A 44 13.72 -15.93 -10.27
N GLY A 45 14.96 -15.74 -10.72
CA GLY A 45 15.29 -15.04 -11.95
C GLY A 45 14.70 -13.64 -12.03
N ASP A 46 13.89 -13.36 -13.06
CA ASP A 46 13.22 -12.07 -13.29
C ASP A 46 12.16 -11.72 -12.24
N ARG A 47 11.82 -12.64 -11.33
CA ARG A 47 10.81 -12.41 -10.28
C ARG A 47 11.43 -12.01 -8.94
N GLY A 48 12.78 -12.08 -8.81
CA GLY A 48 13.48 -11.97 -7.52
C GLY A 48 13.91 -10.58 -7.10
N ALA A 49 14.10 -9.61 -8.01
CA ALA A 49 14.82 -8.37 -7.68
C ALA A 49 14.17 -7.50 -6.58
N ASN A 50 12.84 -7.51 -6.46
CA ASN A 50 12.11 -6.75 -5.44
C ASN A 50 11.90 -7.52 -4.13
N GLY A 51 12.47 -8.73 -4.00
CA GLY A 51 12.22 -9.63 -2.88
C GLY A 51 11.06 -10.58 -3.14
N VAL A 52 10.99 -11.61 -2.31
CA VAL A 52 9.93 -12.63 -2.35
C VAL A 52 9.35 -12.81 -0.95
N ILE A 53 8.03 -12.80 -0.84
CA ILE A 53 7.29 -13.21 0.35
C ILE A 53 6.86 -14.66 0.12
N TRP A 54 7.39 -15.56 0.94
CA TRP A 54 7.13 -16.99 0.88
C TRP A 54 6.22 -17.39 2.02
N ILE A 55 5.04 -17.93 1.71
CA ILE A 55 4.01 -18.35 2.67
C ILE A 55 3.87 -19.86 2.60
N GLU A 56 3.97 -20.48 3.75
CA GLU A 56 3.67 -21.89 3.95
C GLU A 56 2.35 -22.02 4.69
N THR A 57 1.46 -22.87 4.17
CA THR A 57 0.18 -23.11 4.81
C THR A 57 0.23 -24.30 5.75
N LYS A 58 -0.62 -24.29 6.79
CA LYS A 58 -0.69 -25.38 7.80
C LYS A 58 -1.03 -26.70 7.16
N ARG A 59 -0.34 -27.74 7.57
CA ARG A 59 -0.55 -29.11 7.09
C ARG A 59 -1.06 -30.00 8.22
N GLY A 60 -1.57 -31.18 7.84
CA GLY A 60 -2.01 -32.21 8.77
C GLY A 60 -0.84 -32.79 9.57
N GLU A 61 -1.12 -33.22 10.81
CA GLU A 61 -0.18 -33.89 11.70
C GLU A 61 -0.61 -35.34 11.95
N ILE A 62 0.35 -36.20 12.27
CA ILE A 62 0.06 -37.56 12.72
C ILE A 62 -0.52 -37.48 14.12
N GLY A 63 -1.75 -37.90 14.31
CA GLY A 63 -2.44 -37.85 15.57
C GLY A 63 -3.96 -38.04 15.41
N PRO A 64 -4.68 -38.10 16.55
CA PRO A 64 -6.14 -38.15 16.52
C PRO A 64 -6.71 -36.89 15.83
N ALA A 65 -7.92 -37.03 15.28
CA ALA A 65 -8.64 -35.90 14.70
C ALA A 65 -8.88 -34.84 15.79
N SER A 66 -8.55 -33.61 15.47
CA SER A 66 -8.79 -32.42 16.31
C SER A 66 -9.68 -31.46 15.54
N VAL A 67 -10.63 -30.86 16.23
CA VAL A 67 -11.48 -29.79 15.70
C VAL A 67 -11.27 -28.57 16.55
N SER A 68 -10.89 -27.46 15.93
CA SER A 68 -10.83 -26.16 16.60
C SER A 68 -11.76 -25.17 15.90
N ALA A 69 -12.42 -24.33 16.68
CA ALA A 69 -13.28 -23.27 16.19
C ALA A 69 -12.96 -21.98 16.94
N SER A 70 -12.89 -20.87 16.20
CA SER A 70 -12.77 -19.55 16.78
C SER A 70 -13.78 -18.61 16.18
N VAL A 71 -14.23 -17.64 16.95
CA VAL A 71 -15.05 -16.54 16.49
C VAL A 71 -14.77 -15.31 17.33
N HIS A 72 -14.67 -14.16 16.67
CA HIS A 72 -14.67 -12.88 17.35
C HIS A 72 -15.67 -11.91 16.76
N TYR A 73 -16.18 -11.05 17.62
CA TYR A 73 -17.01 -9.91 17.27
C TYR A 73 -16.28 -8.64 17.67
N GLY A 74 -16.19 -7.69 16.75
CA GLY A 74 -15.51 -6.43 16.96
C GLY A 74 -16.37 -5.21 16.59
N ILE A 75 -16.23 -4.17 17.40
CA ILE A 75 -16.75 -2.82 17.09
C ILE A 75 -15.60 -2.04 16.47
N GLN A 76 -15.86 -1.44 15.30
CA GLN A 76 -14.88 -0.70 14.52
C GLN A 76 -15.23 0.78 14.47
N GLN A 77 -14.22 1.64 14.68
CA GLN A 77 -14.34 3.10 14.64
C GLN A 77 -13.20 3.68 13.79
N ALA A 78 -13.38 4.88 13.24
CA ALA A 78 -12.30 5.60 12.60
C ALA A 78 -11.17 5.92 13.59
N THR A 79 -9.91 5.85 13.15
CA THR A 79 -8.77 6.33 13.94
C THR A 79 -8.77 7.84 14.02
N THR A 80 -8.88 8.48 12.86
CA THR A 80 -9.05 9.93 12.69
C THR A 80 -9.58 10.22 11.29
N TYR A 81 -10.14 11.36 11.09
CA TYR A 81 -10.36 12.04 9.81
C TYR A 81 -10.45 13.53 10.04
N ALA A 82 -9.85 14.32 9.16
CA ALA A 82 -9.91 15.76 9.26
C ALA A 82 -11.31 16.24 8.91
N LYS A 83 -11.88 17.06 9.79
CA LYS A 83 -13.16 17.75 9.58
C LYS A 83 -12.94 19.21 9.19
N PRO A 84 -13.69 19.74 8.22
CA PRO A 84 -13.71 21.17 7.94
C PRO A 84 -14.24 21.96 9.14
N LEU A 85 -14.10 23.27 9.10
CA LEU A 85 -14.71 24.16 10.07
C LEU A 85 -16.23 24.18 9.90
N ASP A 86 -16.91 24.49 11.01
CA ASP A 86 -18.35 24.77 11.03
C ASP A 86 -18.69 26.07 10.27
N SER A 87 -19.97 26.34 10.10
CA SER A 87 -20.48 27.51 9.37
C SER A 87 -19.96 28.83 9.92
N TYR A 88 -19.80 28.94 11.23
CA TYR A 88 -19.24 30.14 11.86
C TYR A 88 -17.75 30.30 11.53
N GLY A 89 -16.98 29.23 11.66
CA GLY A 89 -15.56 29.24 11.34
C GLY A 89 -15.31 29.50 9.85
N TYR A 90 -16.11 28.85 8.97
CA TYR A 90 -16.06 29.09 7.54
C TYR A 90 -16.32 30.55 7.21
N ALA A 91 -17.45 31.10 7.65
CA ALA A 91 -17.88 32.47 7.35
C ALA A 91 -16.92 33.53 7.89
N THR A 92 -16.31 33.28 9.07
CA THR A 92 -15.31 34.17 9.66
C THR A 92 -14.05 34.24 8.81
N LEU A 93 -13.51 33.09 8.39
CA LEU A 93 -12.30 33.04 7.56
C LEU A 93 -12.57 33.45 6.12
N TYR A 94 -13.78 33.17 5.60
CA TYR A 94 -14.21 33.66 4.29
C TYR A 94 -14.28 35.20 4.22
N ASN A 95 -14.78 35.88 5.28
CA ASN A 95 -14.73 37.33 5.41
C ASN A 95 -13.29 37.84 5.32
N GLN A 96 -12.35 37.17 5.95
CA GLN A 96 -10.93 37.51 5.88
C GLN A 96 -10.39 37.32 4.45
N ALA A 97 -10.74 36.20 3.78
CA ALA A 97 -10.30 35.93 2.42
C ALA A 97 -10.80 36.99 1.44
N VAL A 98 -12.09 37.31 1.45
CA VAL A 98 -12.70 38.34 0.60
C VAL A 98 -12.11 39.72 0.88
N SER A 99 -11.86 40.06 2.17
CA SER A 99 -11.22 41.32 2.53
C SER A 99 -9.76 41.39 2.04
N ASN A 100 -9.02 40.32 2.09
CA ASN A 100 -7.66 40.25 1.52
C ASN A 100 -7.66 40.45 0.00
N ASP A 101 -8.63 39.83 -0.71
CA ASP A 101 -8.78 39.96 -2.16
C ASP A 101 -9.19 41.40 -2.57
N ASN A 102 -9.93 42.07 -1.76
CA ASN A 102 -10.36 43.47 -1.97
C ASN A 102 -9.37 44.52 -1.45
N GLY A 103 -8.30 44.12 -0.77
CA GLY A 103 -7.29 45.02 -0.19
C GLY A 103 -7.80 45.91 0.99
N SER A 104 -9.01 45.69 1.47
CA SER A 104 -9.62 46.42 2.60
C SER A 104 -10.67 45.55 3.27
N TRP A 105 -10.96 45.84 4.57
CA TRP A 105 -11.97 45.08 5.29
C TRP A 105 -13.36 45.25 4.64
N SER A 106 -13.85 44.18 4.03
CA SER A 106 -15.11 44.11 3.29
C SER A 106 -15.75 42.73 3.43
N PRO A 107 -16.34 42.45 4.62
CA PRO A 107 -16.82 41.11 4.92
C PRO A 107 -18.03 40.74 4.03
N ALA A 108 -18.07 39.50 3.54
CA ALA A 108 -19.18 38.93 2.79
C ALA A 108 -20.35 38.54 3.70
N TYR A 109 -20.06 38.14 4.92
CA TYR A 109 -21.04 37.82 5.98
C TYR A 109 -21.01 38.91 7.03
N ASP A 110 -22.13 39.56 7.26
CA ASP A 110 -22.27 40.60 8.28
C ASP A 110 -22.33 40.03 9.72
N ALA A 111 -22.36 40.89 10.71
CA ALA A 111 -22.38 40.51 12.12
C ALA A 111 -23.65 39.69 12.48
N ALA A 112 -24.79 39.96 11.84
CA ALA A 112 -26.04 39.24 12.08
C ALA A 112 -25.96 37.82 11.53
N ALA A 113 -25.38 37.62 10.34
CA ALA A 113 -25.14 36.31 9.75
C ALA A 113 -24.16 35.48 10.60
N LEU A 114 -23.06 36.09 11.06
CA LEU A 114 -22.10 35.41 11.94
C LEU A 114 -22.73 34.98 13.26
N GLU A 115 -23.60 35.84 13.84
CA GLU A 115 -24.31 35.49 15.08
C GLU A 115 -25.35 34.40 14.88
N ALA A 116 -26.02 34.36 13.71
CA ALA A 116 -26.95 33.30 13.35
C ALA A 116 -26.25 31.94 13.21
N TYR A 117 -25.06 31.90 12.65
CA TYR A 117 -24.22 30.67 12.63
C TYR A 117 -23.74 30.25 14.03
N ARG A 118 -23.32 31.23 14.85
CA ARG A 118 -22.84 30.98 16.23
C ARG A 118 -23.93 30.40 17.13
N ASN A 119 -25.13 30.89 17.04
CA ASN A 119 -26.26 30.48 17.90
C ASN A 119 -27.07 29.31 17.31
N GLY A 120 -26.68 28.80 16.11
CA GLY A 120 -27.32 27.66 15.47
C GLY A 120 -28.67 27.96 14.82
N SER A 121 -29.03 29.23 14.58
CA SER A 121 -30.25 29.61 13.88
C SER A 121 -30.14 29.68 12.36
N ALA A 122 -28.94 29.44 11.83
CA ALA A 122 -28.67 29.33 10.39
C ALA A 122 -28.03 27.99 10.05
N THR A 123 -28.04 27.64 8.77
CA THR A 123 -27.51 26.37 8.22
C THR A 123 -26.11 26.02 8.72
N ASN A 124 -25.98 24.83 9.28
CA ASN A 124 -24.68 24.30 9.76
C ASN A 124 -24.66 22.77 9.70
N VAL A 125 -24.33 22.22 8.54
CA VAL A 125 -24.32 20.77 8.29
C VAL A 125 -22.93 20.21 8.42
N ASP A 126 -22.72 19.29 9.36
CA ASP A 126 -21.49 18.46 9.40
C ASP A 126 -21.69 17.22 8.51
N TRP A 127 -21.19 17.29 7.27
CA TRP A 127 -21.35 16.21 6.29
C TRP A 127 -20.75 14.87 6.74
N TYR A 128 -19.74 14.91 7.62
CA TYR A 128 -19.15 13.68 8.16
C TYR A 128 -20.07 13.01 9.17
N ASP A 129 -20.70 13.79 10.05
CA ASP A 129 -21.63 13.24 11.06
C ASP A 129 -22.95 12.77 10.42
N GLU A 130 -23.36 13.40 9.31
CA GLU A 130 -24.58 13.02 8.58
C GLU A 130 -24.41 11.78 7.66
N VAL A 131 -23.17 11.50 7.23
CA VAL A 131 -22.88 10.39 6.31
C VAL A 131 -22.27 9.19 7.03
N LEU A 132 -21.55 9.44 8.13
CA LEU A 132 -20.82 8.40 8.85
C LEU A 132 -21.41 8.19 10.25
N ARG A 133 -21.62 6.93 10.61
CA ARG A 133 -21.91 6.53 11.98
C ARG A 133 -20.62 6.38 12.79
N ASP A 134 -20.73 6.48 14.09
CA ASP A 134 -19.59 6.35 15.02
C ASP A 134 -18.89 5.00 14.95
N SER A 135 -19.61 3.93 14.58
CA SER A 135 -19.07 2.59 14.55
C SER A 135 -19.71 1.66 13.53
N GLY A 136 -18.90 0.77 12.99
CA GLY A 136 -19.29 -0.43 12.29
C GLY A 136 -18.98 -1.66 13.12
N TYR A 137 -19.16 -2.85 12.53
CA TYR A 137 -18.81 -4.11 13.20
C TYR A 137 -18.04 -5.06 12.27
N VAL A 138 -17.32 -6.00 12.88
CA VAL A 138 -16.71 -7.14 12.20
C VAL A 138 -17.03 -8.43 12.96
N ILE A 139 -17.36 -9.46 12.20
CA ILE A 139 -17.45 -10.85 12.70
C ILE A 139 -16.46 -11.66 11.87
N ASP A 140 -15.53 -12.32 12.49
CA ASP A 140 -14.60 -13.24 11.84
C ASP A 140 -14.52 -14.53 12.62
N GLY A 141 -14.55 -15.65 11.92
CA GLY A 141 -14.51 -16.96 12.53
C GLY A 141 -13.97 -18.02 11.61
N ASP A 142 -13.35 -19.01 12.21
CA ASP A 142 -12.82 -20.18 11.50
C ASP A 142 -13.13 -21.48 12.23
N VAL A 143 -13.20 -22.55 11.43
CA VAL A 143 -13.26 -23.92 11.92
C VAL A 143 -12.17 -24.71 11.22
N THR A 144 -11.29 -25.33 12.00
CA THR A 144 -10.18 -26.14 11.51
C THR A 144 -10.37 -27.61 11.90
N PHE A 145 -10.27 -28.50 10.92
CA PHE A 145 -10.22 -29.95 11.10
C PHE A 145 -8.82 -30.42 10.77
N ARG A 146 -8.13 -31.02 11.72
CA ARG A 146 -6.73 -31.45 11.59
C ARG A 146 -6.54 -32.85 12.14
N GLY A 147 -5.71 -33.63 11.48
CA GLY A 147 -5.37 -34.98 11.97
C GLY A 147 -4.68 -35.82 10.90
N GLY A 148 -4.48 -37.09 11.22
CA GLY A 148 -3.94 -38.02 10.24
C GLY A 148 -3.19 -39.20 10.79
N THR A 149 -2.81 -40.05 9.86
CA THR A 149 -2.01 -41.24 10.07
C THR A 149 -0.64 -41.09 9.36
N GLN A 150 0.18 -42.12 9.40
CA GLN A 150 1.44 -42.13 8.62
C GLN A 150 1.19 -42.12 7.11
N THR A 151 0.02 -42.60 6.64
CA THR A 151 -0.31 -42.71 5.22
C THR A 151 -1.14 -41.57 4.68
N ALA A 152 -1.91 -40.91 5.54
CA ALA A 152 -2.75 -39.79 5.14
C ALA A 152 -2.86 -38.76 6.25
N ARG A 153 -2.62 -37.50 5.95
CA ARG A 153 -2.75 -36.36 6.87
C ARG A 153 -3.58 -35.29 6.20
N TYR A 154 -4.32 -34.57 7.00
CA TYR A 154 -5.20 -33.51 6.49
C TYR A 154 -5.25 -32.31 7.44
N ASN A 155 -5.39 -31.12 6.83
CA ASN A 155 -5.75 -29.89 7.49
C ASN A 155 -6.77 -29.17 6.62
N VAL A 156 -7.98 -28.98 7.15
CA VAL A 156 -9.09 -28.33 6.46
C VAL A 156 -9.53 -27.13 7.28
N VAL A 157 -9.53 -25.95 6.70
CA VAL A 157 -9.93 -24.69 7.32
C VAL A 157 -11.13 -24.13 6.58
N LEU A 158 -12.21 -23.87 7.32
CA LEU A 158 -13.35 -23.08 6.87
C LEU A 158 -13.28 -21.72 7.51
N ASN A 159 -13.44 -20.66 6.75
CA ASN A 159 -13.37 -19.28 7.23
C ASN A 159 -14.61 -18.48 6.80
N TYR A 160 -15.11 -17.65 7.70
CA TYR A 160 -16.17 -16.68 7.45
C TYR A 160 -15.78 -15.32 8.01
N LEU A 161 -15.91 -14.28 7.21
CA LEU A 161 -15.76 -12.88 7.62
C LEU A 161 -16.96 -12.08 7.16
N ASN A 162 -17.51 -11.24 8.06
CA ASN A 162 -18.50 -10.23 7.73
C ASN A 162 -18.09 -8.91 8.38
N GLN A 163 -17.98 -7.87 7.57
CA GLN A 163 -17.63 -6.52 8.01
C GLN A 163 -18.65 -5.53 7.51
N GLN A 164 -19.16 -4.69 8.40
CA GLN A 164 -20.02 -3.57 8.07
C GLN A 164 -19.24 -2.25 8.22
N GLY A 165 -19.29 -1.41 7.19
CA GLY A 165 -18.66 -0.09 7.20
C GLY A 165 -19.42 0.98 7.99
N LEU A 166 -18.88 2.20 7.93
CA LEU A 166 -19.32 3.33 8.74
C LEU A 166 -20.41 4.19 8.09
N PHE A 167 -20.97 3.84 6.93
CA PHE A 167 -21.99 4.68 6.32
C PHE A 167 -23.32 4.62 7.10
N ASP A 168 -23.89 5.80 7.39
CA ASP A 168 -25.21 5.91 8.00
C ASP A 168 -26.31 5.91 6.92
N VAL A 169 -26.71 4.71 6.55
CA VAL A 169 -27.77 4.50 5.57
C VAL A 169 -29.12 4.53 6.28
N SER A 170 -29.84 5.62 6.15
CA SER A 170 -31.14 5.86 6.80
C SER A 170 -32.33 5.34 5.98
N ASN A 171 -32.12 5.01 4.69
CA ASN A 171 -33.19 4.46 3.86
C ASN A 171 -33.44 2.98 4.16
N SER A 172 -34.55 2.47 3.63
CA SER A 172 -34.94 1.05 3.77
C SER A 172 -34.03 0.07 3.02
N ASP A 173 -33.14 0.54 2.18
CA ASP A 173 -32.24 -0.30 1.40
C ASP A 173 -30.84 -0.42 2.03
N SER A 174 -30.72 -1.26 3.07
CA SER A 174 -29.44 -1.53 3.75
C SER A 174 -28.31 -2.01 2.82
N ARG A 175 -28.60 -2.31 1.55
CA ARG A 175 -27.61 -2.67 0.54
C ARG A 175 -26.74 -1.51 0.10
N SER A 176 -27.13 -0.26 0.39
CA SER A 176 -26.32 0.91 0.16
C SER A 176 -25.15 1.05 1.15
N ASN A 177 -25.18 0.35 2.30
CA ASN A 177 -24.06 0.39 3.23
C ASN A 177 -22.84 -0.36 2.66
N ARG A 178 -21.65 0.08 3.06
CA ARG A 178 -20.41 -0.64 2.75
C ARG A 178 -20.34 -1.91 3.58
N THR A 179 -20.47 -3.06 2.91
CA THR A 179 -20.33 -4.37 3.55
C THR A 179 -19.34 -5.23 2.78
N TYR A 180 -18.66 -6.09 3.50
CA TYR A 180 -17.78 -7.09 2.93
C TYR A 180 -18.03 -8.44 3.61
N GLU A 181 -18.29 -9.47 2.80
CA GLU A 181 -18.48 -10.85 3.25
C GLU A 181 -17.47 -11.75 2.54
N ARG A 182 -16.88 -12.66 3.27
CA ARG A 182 -15.95 -13.67 2.74
C ARG A 182 -16.29 -15.05 3.30
N TYR A 183 -16.32 -16.02 2.41
CA TYR A 183 -16.41 -17.43 2.71
C TYR A 183 -15.18 -18.11 2.11
N GLY A 184 -14.39 -18.78 2.92
CA GLY A 184 -13.16 -19.45 2.52
C GLY A 184 -13.17 -20.92 2.91
N LEU A 185 -12.56 -21.74 2.07
CA LEU A 185 -12.22 -23.13 2.32
C LEU A 185 -10.79 -23.36 1.85
N ARG A 186 -9.98 -23.96 2.71
CA ARG A 186 -8.69 -24.55 2.32
C ARG A 186 -8.60 -25.98 2.85
N ALA A 187 -8.16 -26.88 2.00
CA ALA A 187 -7.91 -28.28 2.36
C ALA A 187 -6.50 -28.67 1.89
N ASN A 188 -5.63 -29.01 2.83
CA ASN A 188 -4.27 -29.48 2.56
C ASN A 188 -4.22 -30.96 2.94
N LEU A 189 -3.94 -31.81 1.99
CA LEU A 189 -3.94 -33.28 2.09
C LEU A 189 -2.54 -33.80 1.71
N ASP A 190 -1.97 -34.61 2.59
CA ASP A 190 -0.71 -35.31 2.33
C ASP A 190 -0.94 -36.82 2.35
N PHE A 191 -0.45 -37.51 1.33
CA PHE A 191 -0.53 -38.96 1.19
C PHE A 191 0.86 -39.55 1.03
N THR A 192 1.15 -40.62 1.74
CA THR A 192 2.36 -41.44 1.53
C THR A 192 1.95 -42.80 0.99
N MET A 193 2.32 -43.07 -0.25
CA MET A 193 2.01 -44.32 -0.96
C MET A 193 3.30 -45.13 -1.20
N PHE A 194 3.22 -46.44 -1.01
CA PHE A 194 4.33 -47.39 -1.31
C PHE A 194 5.67 -47.05 -0.64
N LYS A 195 5.70 -46.22 0.44
CA LYS A 195 6.87 -45.71 1.17
C LYS A 195 7.82 -44.83 0.38
N PHE A 196 7.69 -44.71 -0.93
CA PHE A 196 8.60 -43.97 -1.80
C PHE A 196 7.87 -42.89 -2.62
N ILE A 197 6.53 -42.78 -2.52
CA ILE A 197 5.74 -41.76 -3.20
C ILE A 197 5.03 -40.90 -2.13
N GLU A 198 5.30 -39.61 -2.13
CA GLU A 198 4.56 -38.62 -1.35
C GLU A 198 3.74 -37.77 -2.31
N ALA A 199 2.41 -37.74 -2.13
CA ALA A 199 1.52 -36.88 -2.88
C ALA A 199 0.95 -35.79 -1.98
N ARG A 200 0.88 -34.57 -2.46
CA ARG A 200 0.27 -33.42 -1.79
C ARG A 200 -0.81 -32.84 -2.68
N VAL A 201 -1.93 -32.54 -2.07
CA VAL A 201 -3.07 -31.90 -2.76
C VAL A 201 -3.53 -30.73 -1.89
N ASP A 202 -3.41 -29.52 -2.38
CA ASP A 202 -3.89 -28.32 -1.72
C ASP A 202 -5.02 -27.72 -2.56
N LEU A 203 -6.18 -27.57 -1.96
CA LEU A 203 -7.35 -27.00 -2.60
C LEU A 203 -7.78 -25.76 -1.82
N GLY A 204 -7.94 -24.66 -2.52
CA GLY A 204 -8.44 -23.39 -1.97
C GLY A 204 -9.66 -22.92 -2.77
N GLY A 205 -10.70 -22.56 -2.05
CA GLY A 205 -11.88 -21.92 -2.64
C GLY A 205 -12.32 -20.73 -1.82
N ARG A 206 -12.68 -19.63 -2.49
CA ARG A 206 -13.11 -18.41 -1.81
C ARG A 206 -14.18 -17.68 -2.60
N ILE A 207 -15.20 -17.21 -1.88
CA ILE A 207 -16.23 -16.33 -2.41
C ILE A 207 -16.24 -15.06 -1.56
N GLU A 208 -16.14 -13.93 -2.21
CA GLU A 208 -16.18 -12.60 -1.59
C GLU A 208 -17.35 -11.82 -2.17
N ARG A 209 -18.01 -11.05 -1.33
CA ARG A 209 -19.08 -10.13 -1.73
C ARG A 209 -18.84 -8.78 -1.10
N GLY A 210 -18.67 -7.78 -1.94
CA GLY A 210 -18.59 -6.38 -1.51
C GLY A 210 -19.84 -5.62 -1.95
N LYS A 211 -20.44 -4.86 -1.05
CA LYS A 211 -21.53 -3.93 -1.36
C LYS A 211 -21.10 -2.51 -1.03
N ARG A 212 -21.63 -1.54 -1.75
CA ARG A 212 -21.39 -0.12 -1.51
C ARG A 212 -22.46 0.75 -2.17
N PRO A 213 -22.59 2.04 -1.76
CA PRO A 213 -23.38 3.01 -2.50
C PRO A 213 -22.95 3.11 -3.97
N ASN A 214 -23.84 3.58 -4.83
CA ASN A 214 -23.55 3.80 -6.25
C ASN A 214 -22.73 5.06 -6.53
N ILE A 215 -21.97 5.53 -5.57
CA ILE A 215 -20.93 6.55 -5.71
C ILE A 215 -19.57 5.89 -5.43
N THR A 216 -18.48 6.40 -6.01
CA THR A 216 -17.15 5.97 -5.57
C THR A 216 -16.89 6.48 -4.15
N ILE A 217 -16.15 5.71 -3.37
CA ILE A 217 -15.81 6.12 -2.00
C ILE A 217 -15.01 7.42 -2.02
N ASP A 218 -14.09 7.53 -2.97
CA ASP A 218 -13.23 8.70 -3.11
C ASP A 218 -14.06 9.96 -3.48
N ASP A 219 -15.04 9.86 -4.38
CA ASP A 219 -15.92 10.99 -4.74
C ASP A 219 -16.81 11.41 -3.55
N LEU A 220 -17.32 10.43 -2.79
CA LEU A 220 -18.13 10.75 -1.60
C LEU A 220 -17.30 11.53 -0.56
N PHE A 221 -16.11 11.04 -0.22
CA PHE A 221 -15.23 11.72 0.73
C PHE A 221 -14.71 13.05 0.19
N TYR A 222 -14.44 13.16 -1.10
CA TYR A 222 -14.10 14.42 -1.75
C TYR A 222 -15.22 15.44 -1.59
N ASN A 223 -16.47 15.05 -1.83
CA ASN A 223 -17.62 15.95 -1.69
C ASN A 223 -17.83 16.37 -0.23
N MET A 224 -17.76 15.44 0.73
CA MET A 224 -17.84 15.78 2.16
C MET A 224 -16.73 16.75 2.60
N ALA A 225 -15.52 16.55 2.09
CA ALA A 225 -14.38 17.40 2.41
C ALA A 225 -14.48 18.81 1.81
N ARG A 226 -15.03 18.90 0.58
CA ARG A 226 -15.08 20.14 -0.19
C ARG A 226 -16.27 21.03 0.16
N TYR A 227 -17.41 20.47 0.55
CA TYR A 227 -18.65 21.20 0.73
C TYR A 227 -18.70 21.91 2.08
N PRO A 228 -18.77 23.27 2.09
CA PRO A 228 -18.90 24.02 3.32
C PRO A 228 -20.19 23.69 4.10
N SER A 229 -20.12 23.81 5.42
CA SER A 229 -21.26 23.51 6.31
C SER A 229 -22.46 24.44 6.13
N ASN A 230 -22.26 25.64 5.55
CA ASN A 230 -23.29 26.67 5.41
C ASN A 230 -23.92 26.79 4.02
N ILE A 231 -23.64 25.85 3.11
CA ILE A 231 -24.10 25.98 1.72
C ILE A 231 -25.59 25.69 1.54
N TYR A 232 -26.11 24.67 2.19
CA TYR A 232 -27.53 24.28 2.21
C TYR A 232 -27.81 23.24 3.30
N GLU A 233 -29.07 23.10 3.72
CA GLU A 233 -29.55 21.98 4.53
C GLU A 233 -29.61 20.70 3.70
N ILE A 234 -29.69 19.52 4.35
CA ILE A 234 -29.81 18.25 3.64
C ILE A 234 -31.02 18.23 2.72
N TRP A 235 -32.12 18.76 3.19
CA TRP A 235 -33.41 18.84 2.51
C TRP A 235 -33.78 20.28 2.19
N ASP A 236 -34.29 20.51 0.99
CA ASP A 236 -34.75 21.81 0.55
C ASP A 236 -36.18 22.13 1.03
N ASP A 237 -36.90 21.11 1.53
CA ASP A 237 -38.26 21.21 2.01
C ASP A 237 -38.45 20.57 3.40
N GLU A 238 -39.43 21.13 4.20
CA GLU A 238 -39.75 20.59 5.53
C GLU A 238 -40.34 19.17 5.48
N ALA A 239 -40.87 18.75 4.33
CA ALA A 239 -41.43 17.39 4.14
C ALA A 239 -40.35 16.33 3.86
N HIS A 240 -39.09 16.72 3.74
CA HIS A 240 -37.96 15.83 3.43
C HIS A 240 -38.14 15.03 2.13
N THR A 241 -38.70 15.69 1.11
CA THR A 241 -38.94 15.07 -0.20
C THR A 241 -37.96 15.49 -1.28
N HIS A 242 -37.32 16.66 -1.11
CA HIS A 242 -36.38 17.21 -2.06
C HIS A 242 -34.98 17.39 -1.46
N TYR A 243 -34.00 16.71 -1.99
CA TYR A 243 -32.59 16.91 -1.60
C TYR A 243 -32.08 18.27 -2.09
N SER A 244 -31.34 18.96 -1.22
CA SER A 244 -30.70 20.21 -1.59
C SER A 244 -29.50 20.02 -2.49
N GLY A 245 -29.20 21.02 -3.33
CA GLY A 245 -28.02 21.13 -4.14
C GLY A 245 -28.01 22.36 -5.03
N THR A 246 -26.84 22.86 -5.36
CA THR A 246 -26.67 24.03 -6.24
C THR A 246 -25.92 23.62 -7.53
N SER A 247 -25.81 24.57 -8.49
CA SER A 247 -24.99 24.33 -9.69
C SER A 247 -23.51 24.13 -9.37
N THR A 248 -23.00 24.79 -8.32
CA THR A 248 -21.60 24.67 -7.85
C THR A 248 -21.39 23.42 -6.99
N TYR A 249 -22.33 23.09 -6.13
CA TYR A 249 -22.32 21.95 -5.23
C TYR A 249 -23.47 21.00 -5.63
N ASN A 250 -23.23 20.30 -6.73
CA ASN A 250 -24.26 19.55 -7.44
C ASN A 250 -24.46 18.10 -6.94
N SER A 251 -23.87 17.74 -5.82
CA SER A 251 -24.02 16.41 -5.19
C SER A 251 -24.36 16.61 -3.71
N ASN A 252 -25.40 15.95 -3.24
CA ASN A 252 -25.72 15.92 -1.82
C ASN A 252 -25.09 14.65 -1.20
N PRO A 253 -24.13 14.77 -0.25
CA PRO A 253 -23.45 13.62 0.31
C PRO A 253 -24.38 12.58 0.95
N VAL A 254 -25.44 13.04 1.67
CA VAL A 254 -26.46 12.15 2.28
C VAL A 254 -27.29 11.44 1.20
N ALA A 255 -27.71 12.18 0.17
CA ALA A 255 -28.41 11.59 -0.97
C ALA A 255 -27.53 10.58 -1.74
N SER A 256 -26.23 10.83 -1.78
CA SER A 256 -25.29 9.96 -2.49
C SER A 256 -25.23 8.54 -1.90
N ILE A 257 -25.43 8.38 -0.59
CA ILE A 257 -25.51 7.08 0.06
C ILE A 257 -26.93 6.51 0.13
N ASN A 258 -27.95 7.36 0.05
CA ASN A 258 -29.35 6.96 0.25
C ASN A 258 -30.17 6.93 -1.05
N ALA A 259 -29.85 7.78 -2.04
CA ALA A 259 -30.69 7.98 -3.22
C ALA A 259 -30.13 7.41 -4.52
N LEU A 260 -28.81 7.32 -4.70
CA LEU A 260 -28.21 6.86 -5.97
C LEU A 260 -28.32 5.35 -6.23
N GLY A 261 -28.81 4.58 -5.26
CA GLY A 261 -28.81 3.12 -5.34
C GLY A 261 -27.49 2.51 -4.85
N TRP A 262 -27.13 1.34 -5.35
CA TRP A 262 -26.03 0.55 -4.81
C TRP A 262 -25.35 -0.34 -5.86
N ARG A 263 -24.12 -0.74 -5.56
CA ARG A 263 -23.33 -1.71 -6.34
C ARG A 263 -22.93 -2.88 -5.47
N GLN A 264 -22.97 -4.08 -6.07
CA GLN A 264 -22.44 -5.30 -5.47
C GLN A 264 -21.42 -5.92 -6.41
N ALA A 265 -20.22 -6.15 -5.90
CA ALA A 265 -19.19 -6.93 -6.56
C ALA A 265 -19.10 -8.31 -5.88
N GLN A 266 -18.84 -9.34 -6.66
CA GLN A 266 -18.57 -10.69 -6.17
C GLN A 266 -17.31 -11.20 -6.84
N SER A 267 -16.38 -11.68 -6.03
CA SER A 267 -15.17 -12.36 -6.51
C SER A 267 -15.22 -13.83 -6.13
N ARG A 268 -14.67 -14.66 -6.99
CA ARG A 268 -14.51 -16.10 -6.73
C ARG A 268 -13.08 -16.48 -7.07
N VAL A 269 -12.46 -17.21 -6.16
CA VAL A 269 -11.12 -17.78 -6.35
C VAL A 269 -11.21 -19.28 -6.23
N LEU A 270 -10.58 -19.96 -7.15
CA LEU A 270 -10.37 -21.41 -7.08
C LEU A 270 -8.89 -21.67 -7.31
N GLN A 271 -8.25 -22.35 -6.37
CA GLN A 271 -6.84 -22.73 -6.42
C GLN A 271 -6.70 -24.23 -6.19
N GLY A 272 -5.85 -24.86 -6.99
CA GLY A 272 -5.44 -26.24 -6.77
C GLY A 272 -3.95 -26.39 -7.00
N ASN A 273 -3.25 -26.97 -6.00
CA ASN A 273 -1.87 -27.36 -6.11
C ASN A 273 -1.77 -28.88 -5.97
N PHE A 274 -1.04 -29.51 -6.85
CA PHE A 274 -0.78 -30.95 -6.86
C PHE A 274 0.72 -31.14 -6.90
N GLN A 275 1.27 -31.91 -5.98
CA GLN A 275 2.68 -32.23 -5.96
C GLN A 275 2.87 -33.73 -5.73
N LEU A 276 3.77 -34.30 -6.49
CA LEU A 276 4.25 -35.67 -6.33
C LEU A 276 5.73 -35.61 -6.03
N VAL A 277 6.18 -36.37 -5.07
CA VAL A 277 7.60 -36.57 -4.76
C VAL A 277 7.89 -38.04 -4.78
N GLU A 278 8.74 -38.46 -5.69
CA GLU A 278 9.19 -39.84 -5.85
C GLU A 278 10.60 -39.99 -5.30
N ARG A 279 10.77 -40.84 -4.26
CA ARG A 279 12.07 -41.19 -3.72
C ARG A 279 12.74 -42.25 -4.63
N LEU A 280 13.85 -41.88 -5.19
CA LEU A 280 14.60 -42.74 -6.11
C LEU A 280 15.80 -43.39 -5.41
N ASP A 281 15.65 -43.74 -4.13
CA ASP A 281 16.73 -44.38 -3.32
C ASP A 281 17.21 -45.71 -3.87
N PHE A 282 16.39 -46.36 -4.71
CA PHE A 282 16.81 -47.58 -5.43
C PHE A 282 17.85 -47.32 -6.51
N ILE A 283 18.06 -46.09 -6.98
CA ILE A 283 19.15 -45.67 -7.87
C ILE A 283 20.33 -45.22 -7.03
N THR A 284 20.13 -44.29 -6.16
CA THR A 284 21.07 -43.77 -5.16
C THR A 284 20.32 -43.12 -4.00
N GLU A 285 20.77 -43.43 -2.78
CA GLU A 285 20.19 -42.90 -1.55
C GLU A 285 20.16 -41.35 -1.57
N GLY A 286 18.98 -40.76 -1.29
CA GLY A 286 18.80 -39.33 -1.26
C GLY A 286 18.39 -38.70 -2.59
N LEU A 287 18.34 -39.45 -3.69
CA LEU A 287 17.83 -38.96 -4.97
C LEU A 287 16.30 -38.90 -4.94
N TYR A 288 15.74 -37.84 -5.48
CA TYR A 288 14.29 -37.73 -5.64
C TYR A 288 13.89 -36.95 -6.91
N LEU A 289 12.73 -37.29 -7.45
CA LEU A 289 12.04 -36.50 -8.46
C LEU A 289 10.83 -35.84 -7.80
N ARG A 290 10.63 -34.55 -8.09
CA ARG A 290 9.46 -33.80 -7.65
C ARG A 290 8.78 -33.20 -8.87
N GLU A 291 7.49 -33.45 -8.98
CA GLU A 291 6.64 -32.87 -9.99
C GLU A 291 5.52 -32.12 -9.30
N ALA A 292 5.22 -30.91 -9.76
CA ALA A 292 4.14 -30.12 -9.20
C ALA A 292 3.42 -29.34 -10.29
N PHE A 293 2.13 -29.17 -10.08
CA PHE A 293 1.25 -28.38 -10.94
C PHE A 293 0.35 -27.51 -10.08
N SER A 294 0.15 -26.28 -10.49
CA SER A 294 -0.79 -25.34 -9.85
C SER A 294 -1.67 -24.69 -10.90
N PHE A 295 -2.92 -24.51 -10.54
CA PHE A 295 -3.81 -23.57 -11.20
C PHE A 295 -4.46 -22.63 -10.17
N ASN A 296 -4.65 -21.39 -10.56
CA ASN A 296 -5.34 -20.39 -9.79
C ASN A 296 -6.21 -19.58 -10.74
N THR A 297 -7.53 -19.61 -10.51
CA THR A 297 -8.50 -18.86 -11.29
C THR A 297 -9.18 -17.84 -10.39
N TYR A 298 -9.17 -16.59 -10.83
CA TYR A 298 -9.87 -15.49 -10.20
C TYR A 298 -10.93 -14.95 -11.15
N THR A 299 -12.17 -14.87 -10.69
CA THR A 299 -13.27 -14.29 -11.47
C THR A 299 -13.97 -13.22 -10.67
N THR A 300 -14.29 -12.11 -11.33
CA THR A 300 -15.09 -11.03 -10.77
C THR A 300 -16.37 -10.86 -11.56
N SER A 301 -17.46 -10.68 -10.87
CA SER A 301 -18.74 -10.29 -11.44
C SER A 301 -19.42 -9.29 -10.54
N GLY A 302 -20.30 -8.47 -11.10
CA GLY A 302 -21.01 -7.52 -10.29
C GLY A 302 -22.31 -7.08 -10.94
N TYR A 303 -23.17 -6.50 -10.14
CA TYR A 303 -24.33 -5.81 -10.65
C TYR A 303 -24.66 -4.60 -9.78
N SER A 304 -25.38 -3.65 -10.35
CA SER A 304 -25.80 -2.43 -9.64
C SER A 304 -27.29 -2.17 -9.86
N LYS A 305 -27.86 -1.49 -8.89
CA LYS A 305 -29.12 -0.78 -9.08
C LYS A 305 -28.84 0.70 -8.91
N THR A 306 -29.17 1.45 -9.92
CA THR A 306 -28.86 2.88 -10.01
C THR A 306 -30.10 3.70 -10.25
N ARG A 307 -30.12 4.89 -9.70
CA ARG A 307 -31.12 5.91 -10.03
C ARG A 307 -30.48 7.28 -9.94
N ASN A 308 -31.10 8.27 -10.58
CA ASN A 308 -30.81 9.68 -10.39
C ASN A 308 -31.82 10.29 -9.44
N TYR A 309 -31.47 11.44 -8.85
CA TYR A 309 -32.36 12.26 -8.03
C TYR A 309 -32.23 13.73 -8.42
N ALA A 310 -33.36 14.43 -8.41
CA ALA A 310 -33.38 15.87 -8.62
C ALA A 310 -32.86 16.61 -7.38
N ARG A 311 -32.23 17.75 -7.61
CA ARG A 311 -31.73 18.62 -6.54
C ARG A 311 -32.39 19.99 -6.61
N TYR A 312 -32.65 20.54 -5.47
CA TYR A 312 -33.39 21.80 -5.33
C TYR A 312 -32.62 22.81 -4.49
N HIS A 313 -32.88 24.07 -4.71
CA HIS A 313 -32.39 25.15 -3.85
C HIS A 313 -33.44 26.25 -3.78
N ASN A 314 -33.94 26.53 -2.56
CA ASN A 314 -35.04 27.47 -2.29
C ASN A 314 -36.30 27.19 -3.14
N GLY A 315 -36.69 25.90 -3.21
CA GLY A 315 -37.86 25.45 -3.97
C GLY A 315 -37.67 25.40 -5.48
N VAL A 316 -36.47 25.72 -6.00
CA VAL A 316 -36.16 25.70 -7.42
C VAL A 316 -35.26 24.53 -7.74
N ARG A 317 -35.64 23.76 -8.75
CA ARG A 317 -34.79 22.66 -9.25
C ARG A 317 -33.51 23.21 -9.89
N THR A 318 -32.35 22.76 -9.40
CA THR A 318 -31.03 23.29 -9.79
C THR A 318 -30.27 22.37 -10.76
N THR A 319 -30.79 21.17 -11.03
CA THR A 319 -30.14 20.17 -11.89
C THR A 319 -31.07 19.70 -12.98
N THR A 320 -30.47 19.21 -14.11
CA THR A 320 -31.22 18.56 -15.21
C THR A 320 -31.64 17.13 -14.83
N ASP A 321 -31.01 16.55 -13.81
CA ASP A 321 -31.38 15.22 -13.33
C ASP A 321 -32.79 15.19 -12.82
N GLU A 322 -33.51 14.12 -13.12
CA GLU A 322 -34.85 13.84 -12.63
C GLU A 322 -34.85 12.69 -11.67
N ASP A 323 -35.85 12.64 -10.79
CA ASP A 323 -36.06 11.47 -9.97
C ASP A 323 -36.41 10.29 -10.87
N THR A 324 -35.56 9.28 -10.87
CA THR A 324 -35.79 8.09 -11.65
C THR A 324 -36.10 6.90 -10.76
N SER A 325 -36.86 5.92 -11.30
CA SER A 325 -37.00 4.64 -10.62
C SER A 325 -35.66 3.88 -10.60
N LEU A 326 -35.50 3.05 -9.58
CA LEU A 326 -34.30 2.22 -9.42
C LEU A 326 -34.16 1.23 -10.59
N GLN A 327 -33.20 1.48 -11.48
CA GLN A 327 -32.93 0.65 -12.65
C GLN A 327 -31.90 -0.41 -12.33
N ALA A 328 -32.16 -1.66 -12.70
CA ALA A 328 -31.13 -2.68 -12.68
C ALA A 328 -30.15 -2.42 -13.84
N SER A 329 -28.91 -2.21 -13.52
CA SER A 329 -27.84 -2.11 -14.51
C SER A 329 -26.95 -3.35 -14.35
N GLY A 330 -26.90 -4.16 -15.38
CA GLY A 330 -25.89 -5.21 -15.48
C GLY A 330 -24.50 -4.53 -15.56
N TYR A 331 -23.75 -4.67 -14.51
CA TYR A 331 -22.36 -4.21 -14.48
C TYR A 331 -21.51 -5.46 -14.78
N GLY A 332 -21.26 -5.66 -16.06
CA GLY A 332 -20.46 -6.76 -16.53
C GLY A 332 -19.00 -6.30 -16.71
N SER A 333 -18.15 -6.52 -15.75
CA SER A 333 -16.81 -6.92 -16.04
C SER A 333 -16.66 -8.32 -15.47
N ASP A 334 -16.90 -9.31 -16.27
CA ASP A 334 -16.52 -10.67 -15.96
C ASP A 334 -15.00 -10.74 -16.16
N GLY A 335 -14.25 -10.12 -15.21
CA GLY A 335 -12.81 -10.25 -15.15
C GLY A 335 -12.47 -11.70 -14.84
N MET A 336 -11.63 -12.32 -15.66
CA MET A 336 -11.09 -13.66 -15.43
C MET A 336 -9.58 -13.63 -15.53
N GLU A 337 -8.92 -14.06 -14.47
CA GLU A 337 -7.47 -14.26 -14.47
C GLU A 337 -7.18 -15.73 -14.21
N ASP A 338 -6.36 -16.31 -15.05
CA ASP A 338 -5.90 -17.68 -14.93
C ASP A 338 -4.40 -17.76 -14.81
N TRP A 339 -3.92 -18.43 -13.78
CA TRP A 339 -2.52 -18.81 -13.63
C TRP A 339 -2.37 -20.31 -13.69
N LYS A 340 -1.47 -20.79 -14.55
CA LYS A 340 -1.11 -22.20 -14.65
C LYS A 340 0.40 -22.29 -14.51
N GLN A 341 0.86 -23.11 -13.57
CA GLN A 341 2.27 -23.24 -13.26
C GLN A 341 2.61 -24.73 -13.17
N GLY A 342 3.75 -25.06 -13.71
CA GLY A 342 4.34 -26.41 -13.63
C GLY A 342 5.75 -26.36 -13.09
N HIS A 343 6.12 -27.33 -12.28
CA HIS A 343 7.43 -27.46 -11.68
C HIS A 343 7.91 -28.90 -11.74
N ILE A 344 9.12 -29.13 -12.27
CA ILE A 344 9.79 -30.43 -12.25
C ILE A 344 11.17 -30.22 -11.64
N SER A 345 11.53 -31.05 -10.66
CA SER A 345 12.79 -30.92 -9.91
C SER A 345 13.41 -32.30 -9.74
N LEU A 346 14.65 -32.41 -10.15
CA LEU A 346 15.51 -33.55 -9.80
C LEU A 346 16.43 -33.08 -8.68
N GLY A 347 16.31 -33.69 -7.50
CA GLY A 347 17.06 -33.30 -6.32
C GLY A 347 17.80 -34.46 -5.70
N TYR A 348 18.83 -34.12 -4.95
CA TYR A 348 19.70 -35.03 -4.24
C TYR A 348 20.05 -34.49 -2.87
N ASP A 349 19.70 -35.20 -1.81
CA ASP A 349 19.94 -34.80 -0.41
C ASP A 349 20.58 -36.01 0.33
N ARG A 350 21.86 -35.87 0.68
CA ARG A 350 22.57 -36.95 1.35
C ARG A 350 23.70 -36.49 2.25
N GLN A 351 23.86 -37.18 3.36
CA GLN A 351 24.97 -37.00 4.29
C GLN A 351 25.97 -38.14 4.19
N PHE A 352 27.25 -37.80 3.96
CA PHE A 352 28.37 -38.72 3.90
C PHE A 352 29.34 -38.47 5.06
N GLY A 353 29.08 -39.04 6.21
CA GLY A 353 29.85 -38.78 7.41
C GLY A 353 29.78 -37.31 7.82
N ARG A 354 30.88 -36.54 7.63
CA ARG A 354 30.92 -35.10 7.92
C ARG A 354 30.54 -34.22 6.73
N HIS A 355 30.25 -34.79 5.59
CA HIS A 355 29.86 -34.06 4.39
C HIS A 355 28.36 -34.16 4.17
N ALA A 356 27.67 -33.06 4.02
CA ALA A 356 26.28 -33.02 3.59
C ALA A 356 26.15 -32.28 2.25
N VAL A 357 25.38 -32.85 1.34
CA VAL A 357 25.10 -32.28 0.02
C VAL A 357 23.60 -32.22 -0.18
N ASP A 358 23.07 -31.03 -0.46
CA ASP A 358 21.71 -30.79 -0.96
C ASP A 358 21.83 -30.11 -2.31
N ALA A 359 21.39 -30.77 -3.37
CA ALA A 359 21.44 -30.23 -4.72
C ALA A 359 20.11 -30.44 -5.44
N ALA A 360 19.69 -29.49 -6.24
CA ALA A 360 18.52 -29.63 -7.08
C ALA A 360 18.65 -28.83 -8.38
N VAL A 361 18.13 -29.42 -9.46
CA VAL A 361 17.93 -28.73 -10.75
C VAL A 361 16.44 -28.75 -11.04
N ASN A 362 15.90 -27.61 -11.39
CA ASN A 362 14.48 -27.38 -11.52
C ASN A 362 14.15 -26.77 -12.88
N LEU A 363 13.01 -27.15 -13.42
CA LEU A 363 12.33 -26.49 -14.51
C LEU A 363 11.02 -25.96 -13.99
N HIS A 364 10.81 -24.65 -14.10
CA HIS A 364 9.55 -24.00 -13.77
C HIS A 364 8.96 -23.35 -15.01
N ILE A 365 7.69 -23.62 -15.26
CA ILE A 365 6.90 -23.07 -16.37
C ILE A 365 5.73 -22.33 -15.79
N SER A 366 5.47 -21.11 -16.25
CA SER A 366 4.31 -20.35 -15.85
C SER A 366 3.62 -19.71 -17.05
N ALA A 367 2.31 -19.81 -17.06
CA ALA A 367 1.42 -19.14 -17.99
C ALA A 367 0.36 -18.37 -17.19
N TYR A 368 0.27 -17.09 -17.48
CA TYR A 368 -0.74 -16.21 -16.93
C TYR A 368 -1.60 -15.65 -18.05
N ASN A 369 -2.91 -15.67 -17.86
CA ASN A 369 -3.87 -15.04 -18.74
C ASN A 369 -4.71 -14.06 -17.91
N GLY A 370 -4.54 -12.76 -18.17
CA GLY A 370 -5.33 -11.71 -17.54
C GLY A 370 -6.43 -11.22 -18.46
N ASP A 371 -7.53 -10.76 -17.89
CA ASP A 371 -8.64 -10.19 -18.62
C ASP A 371 -8.35 -8.73 -19.00
N GLY A 372 -8.85 -8.31 -20.16
CA GLY A 372 -8.77 -6.93 -20.65
C GLY A 372 -8.82 -6.85 -22.17
N ILE A 373 -8.99 -5.65 -22.69
CA ILE A 373 -9.02 -5.34 -24.13
C ILE A 373 -7.74 -5.82 -24.87
N PHE A 374 -6.69 -6.12 -24.10
CA PHE A 374 -5.40 -6.62 -24.55
C PHE A 374 -5.02 -7.90 -23.80
N SER A 375 -5.87 -8.90 -23.83
CA SER A 375 -5.61 -10.19 -23.20
C SER A 375 -4.42 -10.89 -23.85
N TYR A 376 -3.22 -10.62 -23.32
CA TYR A 376 -2.01 -11.34 -23.71
C TYR A 376 -1.72 -12.41 -22.68
N GLN A 377 -1.43 -13.60 -23.16
CA GLN A 377 -0.87 -14.64 -22.30
C GLN A 377 0.59 -14.29 -22.01
N TYR A 378 0.97 -14.49 -20.78
CA TYR A 378 2.32 -14.28 -20.28
C TYR A 378 2.97 -15.62 -20.04
N HIS A 379 4.14 -15.84 -20.62
CA HIS A 379 4.84 -17.10 -20.43
C HIS A 379 6.24 -16.85 -19.91
N TYR A 380 6.63 -17.60 -18.90
CA TYR A 380 8.02 -17.69 -18.50
C TYR A 380 8.45 -19.12 -18.33
N LEU A 381 9.74 -19.29 -18.57
CA LEU A 381 10.44 -20.56 -18.44
C LEU A 381 11.70 -20.31 -17.62
N ASN A 382 11.85 -21.03 -16.52
CA ASN A 382 12.98 -20.85 -15.63
C ASN A 382 13.70 -22.20 -15.39
N TYR A 383 14.90 -22.33 -15.95
CA TYR A 383 15.83 -23.38 -15.57
C TYR A 383 16.65 -22.86 -14.40
N ASN A 384 16.50 -23.44 -13.23
CA ASN A 384 17.23 -23.02 -12.07
C ASN A 384 17.79 -24.22 -11.30
N GLY A 385 18.78 -23.95 -10.49
CA GLY A 385 19.36 -24.98 -9.65
C GLY A 385 20.19 -24.40 -8.53
N ARG A 386 20.40 -25.25 -7.53
CA ARG A 386 21.29 -24.93 -6.43
C ARG A 386 22.04 -26.18 -5.98
N VAL A 387 23.23 -25.96 -5.41
CA VAL A 387 24.00 -26.94 -4.70
C VAL A 387 24.45 -26.32 -3.38
N ASN A 388 24.05 -26.92 -2.28
CA ASN A 388 24.50 -26.61 -0.94
C ASN A 388 25.42 -27.72 -0.44
N TYR A 389 26.58 -27.35 0.04
CA TYR A 389 27.56 -28.25 0.62
C TYR A 389 27.91 -27.81 2.03
N SER A 390 27.80 -28.70 3.01
CA SER A 390 28.20 -28.50 4.38
C SER A 390 29.30 -29.51 4.79
N TYR A 391 30.31 -28.98 5.49
CA TYR A 391 31.35 -29.81 6.09
C TYR A 391 31.32 -29.68 7.61
N ASP A 392 31.07 -30.81 8.29
CA ASP A 392 31.08 -30.97 9.76
C ASP A 392 30.17 -29.96 10.47
N ASP A 393 29.09 -29.52 9.81
CA ASP A 393 28.16 -28.46 10.25
C ASP A 393 28.86 -27.13 10.64
N ARG A 394 30.09 -26.93 10.13
CA ARG A 394 30.91 -25.74 10.41
C ARG A 394 31.07 -24.83 9.22
N TYR A 395 31.33 -25.38 8.06
CA TYR A 395 31.56 -24.63 6.83
C TYR A 395 30.47 -24.97 5.83
N VAL A 396 29.76 -23.98 5.39
CA VAL A 396 28.69 -24.15 4.40
C VAL A 396 28.99 -23.27 3.19
N ALA A 397 28.85 -23.86 2.00
CA ALA A 397 28.96 -23.14 0.73
C ALA A 397 27.75 -23.47 -0.15
N GLU A 398 27.16 -22.48 -0.76
CA GLU A 398 26.06 -22.66 -1.69
C GLU A 398 26.36 -21.95 -3.02
N PHE A 399 26.05 -22.61 -4.11
CA PHE A 399 25.99 -22.04 -5.44
C PHE A 399 24.59 -22.20 -6.00
N GLY A 400 24.04 -21.12 -6.53
CA GLY A 400 22.73 -21.11 -7.17
C GLY A 400 22.79 -20.45 -8.54
N PHE A 401 21.86 -20.82 -9.41
CA PHE A 401 21.69 -20.14 -10.69
C PHE A 401 20.23 -20.18 -11.16
N SER A 402 19.88 -19.23 -12.02
CA SER A 402 18.66 -19.27 -12.83
C SER A 402 18.99 -18.80 -14.24
N TYR A 403 18.50 -19.54 -15.24
CA TYR A 403 18.47 -19.15 -16.64
C TYR A 403 17.00 -18.95 -17.02
N PHE A 404 16.60 -17.69 -17.02
CA PHE A 404 15.20 -17.27 -17.07
C PHE A 404 14.83 -16.72 -18.44
N GLY A 405 13.80 -17.28 -19.04
CA GLY A 405 13.24 -16.86 -20.32
C GLY A 405 11.89 -16.16 -20.13
N ASN A 406 11.72 -14.97 -20.74
CA ASN A 406 10.52 -14.16 -20.65
C ASN A 406 10.10 -13.68 -22.05
N ASP A 407 8.86 -13.93 -22.41
CA ASP A 407 8.30 -13.55 -23.71
C ASP A 407 8.01 -12.03 -23.85
N ALA A 408 8.12 -11.26 -22.76
CA ALA A 408 7.97 -9.81 -22.79
C ALA A 408 9.01 -9.09 -23.67
N PHE A 409 10.13 -9.74 -23.99
CA PHE A 409 11.27 -9.19 -24.70
C PHE A 409 11.38 -9.72 -26.14
N ALA A 410 12.11 -8.97 -26.97
CA ALA A 410 12.46 -9.41 -28.32
C ALA A 410 13.24 -10.75 -28.28
N PRO A 411 13.15 -11.61 -29.31
CA PRO A 411 13.76 -12.96 -29.31
C PRO A 411 15.22 -13.01 -28.87
N GLY A 412 16.04 -12.00 -29.22
CA GLY A 412 17.45 -11.91 -28.82
C GLY A 412 17.70 -11.56 -27.35
N ASN A 413 16.70 -11.01 -26.64
CA ASN A 413 16.83 -10.49 -25.26
C ASN A 413 15.94 -11.23 -24.24
N ARG A 414 15.31 -12.32 -24.64
CA ARG A 414 14.38 -13.09 -23.78
C ARG A 414 15.04 -13.78 -22.60
N TRP A 415 16.31 -14.15 -22.75
CA TRP A 415 17.00 -15.00 -21.79
C TRP A 415 18.01 -14.21 -20.96
N SER A 416 17.97 -14.42 -19.66
CA SER A 416 18.87 -13.78 -18.70
C SER A 416 19.43 -14.82 -17.72
N PHE A 417 20.69 -14.64 -17.31
CA PHE A 417 21.39 -15.53 -16.38
C PHE A 417 21.64 -14.85 -15.03
N TYR A 418 21.24 -15.53 -13.95
CA TYR A 418 21.24 -15.02 -12.58
C TYR A 418 22.02 -15.98 -11.66
N PRO A 419 23.34 -15.81 -11.52
CA PRO A 419 24.14 -16.61 -10.61
C PRO A 419 24.09 -16.10 -9.18
N SER A 420 24.33 -17.00 -8.21
CA SER A 420 24.57 -16.66 -6.82
C SER A 420 25.61 -17.57 -6.17
N ILE A 421 26.27 -17.04 -5.15
CA ILE A 421 27.16 -17.77 -4.28
C ILE A 421 26.99 -17.27 -2.85
N SER A 422 27.01 -18.20 -1.89
CA SER A 422 27.04 -17.85 -0.48
C SER A 422 27.96 -18.78 0.30
N ALA A 423 28.42 -18.28 1.42
CA ALA A 423 29.23 -19.03 2.37
C ALA A 423 28.80 -18.71 3.80
N ALA A 424 28.87 -19.70 4.67
CA ALA A 424 28.66 -19.52 6.10
C ALA A 424 29.69 -20.27 6.92
N TRP A 425 30.08 -19.66 8.05
CA TRP A 425 30.93 -20.25 9.03
C TRP A 425 30.23 -20.31 10.38
N VAL A 426 29.97 -21.51 10.89
CA VAL A 426 29.35 -21.75 12.19
C VAL A 426 30.46 -21.81 13.24
N LEU A 427 30.84 -20.65 13.75
CA LEU A 427 31.92 -20.46 14.73
C LEU A 427 31.64 -21.23 16.04
N SER A 428 30.36 -21.32 16.47
CA SER A 428 30.00 -22.07 17.66
C SER A 428 30.33 -23.56 17.60
N ASN A 429 30.49 -24.13 16.39
CA ASN A 429 30.85 -25.54 16.20
C ASN A 429 32.36 -25.75 16.22
N GLU A 430 33.18 -24.69 16.28
CA GLU A 430 34.63 -24.79 16.40
C GLU A 430 35.05 -25.19 17.83
N SER A 431 36.15 -25.86 17.96
CA SER A 431 36.66 -26.41 19.21
C SER A 431 36.83 -25.36 20.33
N PHE A 432 37.08 -24.10 19.96
CA PHE A 432 37.30 -22.99 20.90
C PHE A 432 36.01 -22.35 21.41
N LEU A 433 34.84 -22.61 20.78
CA LEU A 433 33.54 -22.10 21.20
C LEU A 433 32.52 -23.19 21.54
N ARG A 434 32.73 -24.44 21.11
CA ARG A 434 31.78 -25.56 21.24
C ARG A 434 31.29 -25.77 22.67
N ASP A 435 32.15 -25.57 23.67
CA ASP A 435 31.85 -25.79 25.07
C ASP A 435 31.42 -24.49 25.80
N SER A 436 31.09 -23.42 25.03
CA SER A 436 30.65 -22.16 25.60
C SER A 436 29.27 -22.33 26.28
N LYS A 437 29.13 -21.80 27.50
CA LYS A 437 27.86 -21.78 28.25
C LYS A 437 26.99 -20.54 27.92
N VAL A 438 27.52 -19.66 27.08
CA VAL A 438 26.90 -18.38 26.74
C VAL A 438 26.45 -18.38 25.30
N ILE A 439 27.28 -18.90 24.41
CA ILE A 439 27.06 -18.88 22.96
C ILE A 439 26.58 -20.26 22.53
N ASP A 440 25.30 -20.39 22.20
CA ASP A 440 24.71 -21.61 21.67
C ASP A 440 24.88 -21.70 20.15
N LEU A 441 24.77 -20.55 19.46
CA LEU A 441 25.00 -20.39 18.04
C LEU A 441 25.75 -19.08 17.79
N LEU A 442 26.79 -19.15 16.98
CA LEU A 442 27.40 -17.99 16.34
C LEU A 442 27.76 -18.37 14.92
N LYS A 443 27.09 -17.74 13.95
CA LYS A 443 27.23 -18.04 12.51
C LYS A 443 27.48 -16.74 11.75
N LEU A 444 28.52 -16.70 10.97
CA LEU A 444 28.80 -15.64 10.01
C LEU A 444 28.28 -16.05 8.63
N ARG A 445 27.68 -15.13 7.90
CA ARG A 445 27.14 -15.33 6.55
C ARG A 445 27.69 -14.29 5.59
N LEU A 446 27.97 -14.71 4.36
CA LEU A 446 28.35 -13.84 3.26
C LEU A 446 27.63 -14.33 2.00
N SER A 447 26.97 -13.45 1.28
CA SER A 447 26.33 -13.82 0.02
C SER A 447 26.47 -12.76 -1.05
N TYR A 448 26.54 -13.22 -2.28
CA TYR A 448 26.37 -12.47 -3.51
C TYR A 448 25.34 -13.18 -4.38
N GLY A 449 24.46 -12.42 -5.00
CA GLY A 449 23.55 -12.97 -6.00
C GLY A 449 23.03 -11.90 -6.94
N ARG A 450 22.75 -12.35 -8.16
CA ARG A 450 22.04 -11.53 -9.14
C ARG A 450 20.62 -12.00 -9.26
N SER A 451 19.69 -11.07 -9.35
CA SER A 451 18.27 -11.32 -9.68
C SER A 451 17.81 -10.28 -10.69
N GLY A 452 16.71 -10.57 -11.36
CA GLY A 452 16.15 -9.69 -12.38
C GLY A 452 14.76 -9.17 -12.02
N PHE A 453 14.35 -8.21 -12.83
CA PHE A 453 12.97 -7.70 -12.81
C PHE A 453 12.52 -7.45 -14.24
N ALA A 454 11.42 -8.08 -14.63
CA ALA A 454 10.85 -7.99 -15.96
C ALA A 454 9.33 -7.93 -15.90
N ASP A 455 8.77 -7.34 -14.85
CA ASP A 455 7.34 -7.22 -14.78
C ASP A 455 6.84 -6.11 -15.71
N SER A 456 5.78 -6.42 -16.40
CA SER A 456 5.07 -5.53 -17.32
C SER A 456 4.41 -4.34 -16.64
N ASP A 457 4.45 -4.28 -15.32
CA ASP A 457 4.00 -3.13 -14.54
C ASP A 457 4.91 -1.89 -14.67
N ALA A 458 5.83 -1.86 -15.64
CA ALA A 458 6.24 -0.63 -16.30
C ALA A 458 5.03 0.21 -16.79
N THR A 459 3.83 -0.36 -16.71
CA THR A 459 2.55 0.31 -16.89
C THR A 459 2.33 1.52 -15.99
N SER A 460 2.95 1.63 -14.83
CA SER A 460 2.89 2.87 -14.05
C SER A 460 3.60 4.04 -14.76
N VAL A 461 4.60 3.76 -15.57
CA VAL A 461 5.26 4.75 -16.46
C VAL A 461 4.45 4.97 -17.71
N LEU A 462 3.66 4.00 -18.12
CA LEU A 462 2.77 4.03 -19.30
C LEU A 462 1.30 4.27 -18.92
N SER A 463 0.99 4.53 -17.65
CA SER A 463 -0.37 4.77 -17.14
C SER A 463 -1.00 5.99 -17.86
N GLY A 464 -1.72 5.75 -18.86
CA GLY A 464 -2.31 6.74 -19.77
C GLY A 464 -2.14 6.36 -21.24
N TYR A 465 -1.21 5.45 -21.54
CA TYR A 465 -0.91 5.09 -22.94
C TYR A 465 -1.14 3.60 -23.26
N SER A 466 -0.98 2.69 -22.31
CA SER A 466 -1.23 1.26 -22.54
C SER A 466 -1.25 0.51 -21.21
N SER A 467 -2.16 -0.42 -21.06
CA SER A 467 -2.18 -1.39 -19.93
C SER A 467 -1.04 -2.41 -19.99
N ASN A 468 -0.15 -2.35 -21.01
CA ASN A 468 0.84 -3.37 -21.29
C ASN A 468 2.22 -2.77 -21.57
N GLY A 469 3.01 -2.52 -20.55
CA GLY A 469 4.46 -2.27 -20.66
C GLY A 469 5.27 -3.46 -21.20
N ARG A 470 4.60 -4.53 -21.62
CA ARG A 470 5.19 -5.70 -22.29
C ARG A 470 5.26 -5.47 -23.79
N PHE A 471 6.16 -6.15 -24.45
CA PHE A 471 6.33 -6.08 -25.89
C PHE A 471 6.67 -4.68 -26.41
N LEU A 472 7.39 -3.88 -25.62
CA LEU A 472 7.88 -2.56 -26.02
C LEU A 472 8.78 -2.58 -27.26
N PHE A 473 9.08 -3.76 -27.77
CA PHE A 473 9.79 -3.95 -29.04
C PHE A 473 8.86 -4.00 -30.27
N LYS A 474 7.53 -3.97 -30.05
CA LYS A 474 6.52 -3.95 -31.12
C LYS A 474 5.93 -2.57 -31.28
N ASP A 475 5.48 -2.25 -32.49
CA ASP A 475 4.69 -1.05 -32.77
C ASP A 475 3.31 -1.17 -32.10
N TYR A 476 2.90 -0.10 -31.47
CA TYR A 476 1.59 0.02 -30.82
C TYR A 476 0.85 1.23 -31.35
N TYR A 477 -0.31 1.00 -31.96
CA TYR A 477 -1.17 2.04 -32.46
C TYR A 477 -2.50 2.06 -31.71
N THR A 478 -2.97 3.26 -31.40
CA THR A 478 -4.30 3.46 -30.78
C THR A 478 -5.04 4.58 -31.51
N ASN A 479 -6.36 4.48 -31.49
CA ASN A 479 -7.20 5.62 -31.89
C ASN A 479 -7.17 6.64 -30.74
N SER A 480 -6.70 7.83 -31.03
CA SER A 480 -6.54 8.88 -30.01
C SER A 480 -7.05 10.23 -30.55
N TYR A 481 -7.67 10.96 -29.63
CA TYR A 481 -7.99 12.36 -29.88
C TYR A 481 -6.75 13.27 -29.91
N ILE A 482 -5.61 12.84 -29.37
CA ILE A 482 -4.34 13.61 -29.38
C ILE A 482 -3.82 13.84 -30.80
N GLY A 483 -4.12 12.96 -31.72
CA GLY A 483 -3.80 13.15 -33.16
C GLY A 483 -5.03 13.44 -34.03
N SER A 484 -6.11 13.91 -33.41
CA SER A 484 -7.34 14.21 -34.15
C SER A 484 -7.13 15.33 -35.11
N PHE A 485 -7.75 15.22 -36.25
CA PHE A 485 -7.73 16.24 -37.32
C PHE A 485 -9.15 16.60 -37.72
N TYR A 486 -9.26 17.81 -38.21
CA TYR A 486 -10.52 18.36 -38.71
C TYR A 486 -10.60 18.14 -40.23
N THR A 487 -11.55 17.37 -40.69
CA THR A 487 -11.67 17.04 -42.10
C THR A 487 -12.30 18.15 -42.94
N GLY A 488 -12.98 19.10 -42.31
CA GLY A 488 -13.74 20.15 -42.98
C GLY A 488 -15.02 19.67 -43.70
N ALA A 489 -15.27 18.35 -43.71
CA ALA A 489 -16.45 17.79 -44.39
C ALA A 489 -17.75 18.06 -43.58
N THR A 490 -17.65 18.18 -42.26
CA THR A 490 -18.77 18.54 -41.38
C THR A 490 -18.23 19.44 -40.27
N GLU A 491 -18.84 20.60 -40.07
CA GLU A 491 -18.40 21.57 -39.08
C GLU A 491 -18.50 20.96 -37.67
N GLY A 492 -17.45 21.11 -36.86
CA GLY A 492 -17.38 20.64 -35.49
C GLY A 492 -17.09 19.15 -35.28
N VAL A 493 -16.83 18.40 -36.38
CA VAL A 493 -16.54 16.94 -36.25
C VAL A 493 -15.02 16.66 -36.34
N TRP A 494 -14.45 16.22 -35.22
CA TRP A 494 -13.07 15.74 -35.17
C TRP A 494 -13.01 14.26 -35.52
N GLN A 495 -12.02 13.91 -36.34
CA GLN A 495 -11.73 12.52 -36.64
C GLN A 495 -10.53 12.06 -35.82
N SER A 496 -10.70 10.94 -35.12
CA SER A 496 -9.59 10.32 -34.41
C SER A 496 -8.56 9.79 -35.38
N SER A 497 -7.29 10.03 -35.13
CA SER A 497 -6.21 9.44 -35.92
C SER A 497 -5.63 8.20 -35.19
N LEU A 498 -5.00 7.36 -36.01
CA LEU A 498 -4.20 6.25 -35.50
C LEU A 498 -2.82 6.80 -35.08
N VAL A 499 -2.55 6.80 -33.79
CA VAL A 499 -1.30 7.34 -33.25
C VAL A 499 -0.44 6.19 -32.70
N ASN A 500 0.84 6.21 -33.04
CA ASN A 500 1.82 5.30 -32.43
C ASN A 500 2.15 5.80 -31.02
N MET A 501 1.97 4.94 -30.04
CA MET A 501 2.05 5.27 -28.59
C MET A 501 3.48 5.53 -28.11
N PHE A 502 4.46 4.82 -28.66
CA PHE A 502 5.86 4.92 -28.26
C PHE A 502 6.78 4.44 -29.39
N VAL A 503 8.06 4.73 -29.28
CA VAL A 503 9.07 4.21 -30.21
C VAL A 503 9.43 2.78 -29.81
N PRO A 504 9.22 1.78 -30.68
CA PRO A 504 9.58 0.40 -30.35
C PRO A 504 11.09 0.24 -30.19
N ASN A 505 11.48 -0.52 -29.14
CA ASN A 505 12.89 -0.75 -28.85
C ASN A 505 13.16 -2.25 -28.62
N SER A 506 13.78 -2.90 -29.59
CA SER A 506 14.14 -4.31 -29.51
C SER A 506 15.32 -4.62 -28.58
N ALA A 507 16.04 -3.60 -28.10
CA ALA A 507 17.15 -3.76 -27.16
C ALA A 507 16.71 -3.92 -25.70
N ILE A 508 15.42 -3.70 -25.40
CA ILE A 508 14.89 -3.82 -24.04
C ILE A 508 15.09 -5.25 -23.50
N HIS A 509 15.54 -5.31 -22.26
CA HIS A 509 15.85 -6.53 -21.53
C HIS A 509 15.47 -6.41 -20.03
N SER A 510 15.56 -7.50 -19.26
CA SER A 510 15.33 -7.49 -17.81
C SER A 510 16.28 -6.54 -17.08
N GLU A 511 15.78 -5.84 -16.09
CA GLU A 511 16.61 -5.13 -15.09
C GLU A 511 17.48 -6.14 -14.32
N ARG A 512 18.61 -5.68 -13.82
CA ARG A 512 19.57 -6.51 -13.06
C ARG A 512 19.84 -5.89 -11.70
N SER A 513 19.64 -6.67 -10.64
CA SER A 513 19.94 -6.32 -9.26
C SER A 513 21.08 -7.23 -8.77
N ASN A 514 22.22 -6.63 -8.45
CA ASN A 514 23.37 -7.32 -7.85
C ASN A 514 23.38 -7.04 -6.36
N LYS A 515 23.12 -8.06 -5.56
CA LYS A 515 22.95 -7.97 -4.11
C LYS A 515 24.13 -8.60 -3.40
N TYR A 516 24.68 -7.86 -2.45
CA TYR A 516 25.73 -8.28 -1.53
C TYR A 516 25.19 -8.22 -0.13
N ASN A 517 25.42 -9.24 0.67
CA ASN A 517 25.00 -9.30 2.07
C ASN A 517 26.11 -9.90 2.94
N ILE A 518 26.28 -9.31 4.13
CA ILE A 518 27.03 -9.87 5.22
C ILE A 518 26.14 -9.93 6.44
N GLY A 519 26.09 -11.10 7.10
CA GLY A 519 25.18 -11.30 8.24
C GLY A 519 25.81 -12.09 9.36
N VAL A 520 25.23 -11.93 10.54
CA VAL A 520 25.55 -12.67 11.76
C VAL A 520 24.27 -13.18 12.38
N ASP A 521 24.24 -14.48 12.70
CA ASP A 521 23.21 -15.09 13.53
C ASP A 521 23.84 -15.52 14.87
N ALA A 522 23.28 -15.10 15.99
CA ALA A 522 23.75 -15.42 17.31
C ALA A 522 22.59 -15.93 18.21
N SER A 523 22.80 -17.03 18.91
CA SER A 523 21.94 -17.50 20.00
C SER A 523 22.75 -17.51 21.29
N LEU A 524 22.24 -16.85 22.31
CA LEU A 524 22.91 -16.66 23.59
C LEU A 524 22.03 -17.16 24.74
N TRP A 525 22.63 -17.94 25.64
CA TRP A 525 22.00 -18.52 26.84
C TRP A 525 20.73 -19.36 26.54
N GLY A 526 20.54 -19.84 25.31
CA GLY A 526 19.32 -20.50 24.88
C GLY A 526 18.07 -19.62 24.93
N LYS A 527 18.22 -18.29 25.02
CA LYS A 527 17.12 -17.35 25.26
C LYS A 527 17.10 -16.14 24.34
N LEU A 528 18.26 -15.62 23.97
CA LEU A 528 18.39 -14.46 23.10
C LEU A 528 18.89 -14.91 21.73
N PHE A 529 18.06 -14.74 20.72
CA PHE A 529 18.42 -14.91 19.33
C PHE A 529 18.52 -13.55 18.65
N VAL A 530 19.65 -13.26 17.98
CA VAL A 530 19.92 -12.02 17.28
C VAL A 530 20.35 -12.34 15.86
N THR A 531 19.73 -11.68 14.88
CA THR A 531 20.18 -11.65 13.49
C THR A 531 20.50 -10.20 13.13
N ALA A 532 21.69 -10.00 12.53
CA ALA A 532 22.10 -8.69 12.03
C ALA A 532 22.67 -8.85 10.62
N ASP A 533 22.18 -8.05 9.68
CA ASP A 533 22.56 -8.06 8.27
C ASP A 533 22.93 -6.65 7.82
N ALA A 534 23.96 -6.54 6.98
CA ALA A 534 24.26 -5.34 6.22
C ALA A 534 24.27 -5.69 4.73
N PHE A 535 23.64 -4.87 3.92
CA PHE A 535 23.42 -5.16 2.52
C PHE A 535 23.75 -3.98 1.59
N LEU A 536 24.08 -4.35 0.35
CA LEU A 536 24.25 -3.44 -0.78
C LEU A 536 23.57 -4.05 -2.01
N ASP A 537 22.62 -3.34 -2.61
CA ASP A 537 21.97 -3.71 -3.88
C ASP A 537 22.32 -2.66 -4.94
N LYS A 538 22.99 -3.09 -6.00
CA LYS A 538 23.27 -2.27 -7.17
C LYS A 538 22.36 -2.70 -8.32
N ARG A 539 21.37 -1.87 -8.62
CA ARG A 539 20.41 -2.10 -9.70
C ARG A 539 20.82 -1.34 -10.95
N THR A 540 20.86 -2.04 -12.08
CA THR A 540 21.23 -1.50 -13.38
C THR A 540 20.23 -1.94 -14.44
N GLY A 541 20.19 -1.19 -15.55
CA GLY A 541 19.25 -1.48 -16.62
C GLY A 541 17.79 -1.25 -16.20
N ILE A 542 17.53 -0.32 -15.28
CA ILE A 542 16.17 0.06 -14.90
C ILE A 542 15.51 0.66 -16.14
N LEU A 543 14.33 0.12 -16.48
CA LEU A 543 13.54 0.63 -17.58
C LEU A 543 13.01 2.01 -17.21
N THR A 544 13.34 3.02 -18.02
CA THR A 544 12.91 4.40 -17.82
C THR A 544 12.67 5.09 -19.16
N LEU A 545 11.94 6.19 -19.12
CA LEU A 545 11.80 7.08 -20.26
C LEU A 545 13.16 7.73 -20.55
N ASP A 546 13.62 7.64 -21.78
CA ASP A 546 14.88 8.25 -22.21
C ASP A 546 14.61 9.66 -22.75
N ASN A 547 14.81 10.67 -21.91
CA ASN A 547 14.60 12.07 -22.23
C ASN A 547 15.73 12.67 -23.07
N SER A 548 16.74 11.89 -23.47
CA SER A 548 17.85 12.36 -24.31
C SER A 548 17.46 12.48 -25.79
N ILE A 549 16.32 11.92 -26.19
CA ILE A 549 15.81 12.02 -27.56
C ILE A 549 15.26 13.40 -27.83
N MET A 550 15.78 14.05 -28.85
CA MET A 550 15.38 15.39 -29.24
C MET A 550 13.90 15.46 -29.68
N GLY A 551 13.17 16.47 -29.17
CA GLY A 551 11.73 16.66 -29.43
C GLY A 551 11.32 16.75 -30.90
N TYR A 552 12.24 17.12 -31.83
CA TYR A 552 11.94 17.15 -33.26
C TYR A 552 11.75 15.75 -33.89
N TYR A 553 12.09 14.66 -33.16
CA TYR A 553 11.77 13.31 -33.62
C TYR A 553 10.26 13.04 -33.66
N GLY A 554 9.48 13.92 -33.06
CA GLY A 554 8.02 13.88 -33.07
C GLY A 554 7.37 12.77 -32.26
N LYS A 555 8.16 12.06 -31.43
CA LYS A 555 7.70 11.02 -30.52
C LYS A 555 8.42 11.16 -29.18
N ASN A 556 7.65 11.33 -28.13
CA ASN A 556 8.17 11.65 -26.80
C ASN A 556 8.39 10.42 -25.89
N ASN A 557 7.91 9.23 -26.27
CA ASN A 557 7.95 8.05 -25.42
C ASN A 557 8.93 7.01 -25.97
N TYR A 558 10.20 7.14 -25.60
CA TYR A 558 11.24 6.14 -25.87
C TYR A 558 11.71 5.51 -24.57
N PHE A 559 11.43 4.23 -24.41
CA PHE A 559 11.84 3.48 -23.23
C PHE A 559 13.17 2.80 -23.46
N ASN A 560 14.05 2.88 -22.45
CA ASN A 560 15.36 2.27 -22.54
C ASN A 560 15.84 1.77 -21.15
N ASN A 561 16.68 0.75 -21.13
CA ASN A 561 17.27 0.18 -19.91
C ASN A 561 18.53 0.95 -19.48
N ILE A 562 18.39 2.22 -19.11
CA ILE A 562 19.51 3.11 -18.78
C ILE A 562 19.60 3.48 -17.30
N GLY A 563 18.50 3.34 -16.56
CA GLY A 563 18.48 3.72 -15.16
C GLY A 563 19.41 2.87 -14.28
N LYS A 564 20.02 3.51 -13.28
CA LYS A 564 20.89 2.90 -12.27
C LYS A 564 20.58 3.45 -10.91
N MET A 565 20.52 2.58 -9.91
CA MET A 565 20.31 2.94 -8.51
C MET A 565 21.13 2.04 -7.60
N THR A 566 21.59 2.61 -6.50
CA THR A 566 22.24 1.87 -5.42
C THR A 566 21.36 1.95 -4.17
N ASN A 567 21.13 0.81 -3.52
CA ASN A 567 20.43 0.72 -2.25
C ASN A 567 21.34 0.06 -1.20
N ARG A 568 21.43 0.63 0.00
CA ARG A 568 22.26 0.14 1.10
C ARG A 568 21.57 0.33 2.43
N GLY A 569 21.86 -0.59 3.34
CA GLY A 569 21.31 -0.50 4.68
C GLY A 569 21.76 -1.62 5.58
N PHE A 570 21.11 -1.68 6.73
CA PHE A 570 21.26 -2.77 7.68
C PHE A 570 19.92 -3.13 8.32
N GLU A 571 19.83 -4.34 8.81
CA GLU A 571 18.68 -4.85 9.54
C GLU A 571 19.17 -5.61 10.77
N ILE A 572 18.49 -5.39 11.89
CA ILE A 572 18.76 -6.09 13.14
C ILE A 572 17.43 -6.58 13.68
N SER A 573 17.36 -7.86 14.01
CA SER A 573 16.24 -8.45 14.75
C SER A 573 16.74 -9.19 15.98
N ALA A 574 15.99 -9.11 17.05
CA ALA A 574 16.28 -9.79 18.31
C ALA A 574 15.02 -10.42 18.87
N LEU A 575 15.13 -11.67 19.29
CA LEU A 575 14.09 -12.41 19.98
C LEU A 575 14.63 -12.85 21.33
N TRP A 576 14.05 -12.35 22.41
CA TRP A 576 14.37 -12.80 23.76
C TRP A 576 13.19 -13.54 24.34
N SER A 577 13.36 -14.82 24.67
CA SER A 577 12.30 -15.65 25.22
C SER A 577 12.81 -16.53 26.35
N ASP A 578 11.97 -16.73 27.35
CA ASP A 578 12.16 -17.75 28.41
C ASP A 578 10.81 -18.36 28.76
N GLN A 579 10.81 -19.64 29.01
CA GLN A 579 9.61 -20.38 29.38
C GLN A 579 9.87 -21.21 30.65
N ARG A 580 9.01 -21.05 31.61
CA ARG A 580 8.97 -21.83 32.87
C ARG A 580 7.62 -22.55 32.93
N ARG A 581 7.45 -23.36 33.98
CA ARG A 581 6.25 -24.16 34.14
C ARG A 581 4.97 -23.33 34.16
N ASP A 582 4.94 -22.23 34.91
CA ASP A 582 3.75 -21.41 35.14
C ASP A 582 3.77 -20.06 34.40
N TRP A 583 4.91 -19.64 33.89
CA TRP A 583 5.05 -18.38 33.20
C TRP A 583 6.03 -18.47 32.04
N GLY A 584 5.85 -17.64 31.07
CA GLY A 584 6.74 -17.46 29.92
C GLY A 584 6.61 -16.08 29.34
N TYR A 585 7.66 -15.65 28.66
CA TYR A 585 7.64 -14.43 27.88
C TYR A 585 8.43 -14.59 26.58
N SER A 586 8.05 -13.80 25.59
CA SER A 586 8.74 -13.65 24.35
C SER A 586 8.69 -12.18 23.96
N ILE A 587 9.85 -11.57 23.73
CA ILE A 587 9.98 -10.18 23.28
C ILE A 587 10.78 -10.20 21.97
N ASN A 588 10.18 -9.67 20.92
CA ASN A 588 10.83 -9.52 19.62
C ASN A 588 10.94 -8.04 19.28
N ALA A 589 12.10 -7.64 18.77
CA ALA A 589 12.33 -6.29 18.28
C ALA A 589 13.04 -6.37 16.94
N ALA A 590 12.66 -5.48 16.03
CA ALA A 590 13.33 -5.36 14.74
C ALA A 590 13.51 -3.89 14.37
N VAL A 591 14.65 -3.58 13.76
CA VAL A 591 14.95 -2.28 13.19
C VAL A 591 15.62 -2.47 11.84
N SER A 592 15.22 -1.67 10.86
CA SER A 592 15.82 -1.64 9.54
C SER A 592 16.12 -0.20 9.15
N PHE A 593 17.30 0.03 8.63
CA PHE A 593 17.69 1.25 7.94
C PHE A 593 17.97 0.95 6.48
N ASN A 594 17.39 1.77 5.58
CA ASN A 594 17.47 1.55 4.15
C ASN A 594 17.54 2.90 3.42
N ARG A 595 18.60 3.15 2.66
CA ARG A 595 18.74 4.35 1.84
C ARG A 595 19.13 4.00 0.42
N ASN A 596 18.28 4.41 -0.51
CA ASN A 596 18.57 4.32 -1.93
C ASN A 596 19.18 5.62 -2.46
N THR A 597 19.86 5.54 -3.59
CA THR A 597 20.46 6.68 -4.30
C THR A 597 20.25 6.48 -5.79
N ILE A 598 19.81 7.52 -6.46
CA ILE A 598 19.78 7.57 -7.93
C ILE A 598 21.21 7.78 -8.42
N ASP A 599 21.77 6.77 -9.10
CA ASP A 599 23.07 6.88 -9.71
C ASP A 599 22.98 7.48 -11.12
N TYR A 600 21.88 7.15 -11.85
CA TYR A 600 21.56 7.69 -13.17
C TYR A 600 20.12 7.35 -13.58
N MET A 601 19.36 8.31 -14.08
CA MET A 601 17.95 8.14 -14.56
C MET A 601 17.60 8.96 -15.79
N ALA A 602 18.56 9.30 -16.66
CA ALA A 602 18.37 10.20 -17.81
C ALA A 602 17.76 11.56 -17.42
N GLU A 603 18.12 12.07 -16.25
CA GLU A 603 17.78 13.40 -15.82
C GLU A 603 18.34 14.42 -16.80
N VAL A 604 17.50 15.39 -17.20
CA VAL A 604 17.99 16.56 -17.94
C VAL A 604 18.91 17.33 -17.01
N ALA A 605 20.14 17.61 -17.48
CA ALA A 605 21.13 18.30 -16.65
C ALA A 605 20.55 19.60 -16.07
N PRO A 606 20.42 19.72 -14.76
CA PRO A 606 19.88 20.92 -14.12
C PRO A 606 20.87 22.08 -14.25
N ALA A 607 20.38 23.30 -14.11
CA ALA A 607 21.22 24.49 -14.18
C ALA A 607 22.23 24.54 -13.00
N TYR A 608 21.84 24.03 -11.86
CA TYR A 608 22.66 24.01 -10.64
C TYR A 608 22.65 22.64 -9.97
N ASP A 609 23.75 22.24 -9.33
CA ASP A 609 23.86 20.93 -8.65
C ASP A 609 22.84 20.75 -7.53
N TYR A 610 22.39 21.83 -6.90
CA TYR A 610 21.39 21.75 -5.83
C TYR A 610 19.97 21.47 -6.33
N ASN A 611 19.71 21.57 -7.65
CA ASN A 611 18.44 21.17 -8.25
C ASN A 611 18.41 19.66 -8.59
N ALA A 612 19.58 18.99 -8.68
CA ALA A 612 19.68 17.63 -9.19
C ALA A 612 18.92 16.61 -8.34
N GLU A 613 18.23 15.67 -8.97
CA GLU A 613 17.70 14.45 -8.36
C GLU A 613 18.77 13.36 -8.26
N THR A 614 19.67 13.29 -9.25
CA THR A 614 20.80 12.36 -9.28
C THR A 614 21.69 12.58 -8.05
N GLY A 615 22.12 11.48 -7.42
CA GLY A 615 22.86 11.49 -6.16
C GLY A 615 21.98 11.53 -4.90
N ARG A 616 20.65 11.65 -5.02
CA ARG A 616 19.69 11.68 -3.91
C ARG A 616 18.82 10.41 -3.87
N PRO A 617 18.15 10.14 -2.75
CA PRO A 617 17.12 9.11 -2.69
C PRO A 617 15.99 9.37 -3.68
N TYR A 618 15.50 8.33 -4.31
CA TYR A 618 14.34 8.41 -5.21
C TYR A 618 13.12 8.98 -4.51
N GLY A 619 12.47 9.97 -5.13
CA GLY A 619 11.32 10.67 -4.58
C GLY A 619 11.67 11.71 -3.51
N THR A 620 12.95 12.11 -3.39
CA THR A 620 13.32 13.26 -2.55
C THR A 620 12.51 14.48 -2.98
N LEU A 621 11.85 15.14 -2.01
CA LEU A 621 11.06 16.33 -2.32
C LEU A 621 12.00 17.50 -2.62
N ILE A 622 11.91 18.01 -3.86
CA ILE A 622 12.67 19.15 -4.37
C ILE A 622 11.67 20.27 -4.65
N GLY A 623 11.89 21.44 -4.05
CA GLY A 623 10.97 22.57 -4.17
C GLY A 623 11.60 23.84 -3.60
N LEU A 624 10.78 24.87 -3.47
CA LEU A 624 11.21 26.19 -2.99
C LEU A 624 11.46 26.20 -1.47
N VAL A 625 12.39 27.00 -1.01
CA VAL A 625 12.65 27.21 0.43
C VAL A 625 11.86 28.41 0.91
N ALA A 626 10.87 28.19 1.78
CA ALA A 626 10.08 29.27 2.37
C ALA A 626 10.89 30.01 3.45
N ASP A 627 10.84 31.34 3.41
CA ASP A 627 11.49 32.29 4.34
C ASP A 627 10.46 33.21 5.04
N GLY A 628 9.32 32.64 5.43
CA GLY A 628 8.23 33.36 6.09
C GLY A 628 7.20 33.91 5.11
N PHE A 629 6.55 35.01 5.53
CA PHE A 629 5.52 35.69 4.74
C PHE A 629 5.98 37.11 4.41
N TYR A 630 5.55 37.61 3.26
CA TYR A 630 5.71 39.04 2.96
C TYR A 630 4.90 39.87 3.97
N ASP A 631 5.52 40.95 4.49
CA ASP A 631 4.82 41.95 5.34
C ASP A 631 4.34 43.14 4.49
N VAL A 632 3.44 43.94 5.03
CA VAL A 632 2.99 45.19 4.43
C VAL A 632 4.16 46.11 4.11
N SER A 633 5.21 46.11 4.96
CA SER A 633 6.44 46.90 4.76
C SER A 633 7.30 46.48 3.55
N ASP A 634 7.04 45.31 2.97
CA ASP A 634 7.78 44.82 1.80
C ASP A 634 7.24 45.39 0.47
N PHE A 635 6.14 46.15 0.54
CA PHE A 635 5.48 46.70 -0.63
C PHE A 635 5.53 48.25 -0.65
N ASN A 636 5.48 48.79 -1.85
CA ASN A 636 5.28 50.20 -2.13
C ASN A 636 3.78 50.54 -2.06
N ASP A 637 3.45 51.85 -2.04
CA ASP A 637 2.07 52.34 -1.96
C ASP A 637 1.22 51.92 -3.18
N ASP A 638 1.84 51.58 -4.30
CA ASP A 638 1.21 51.09 -5.51
C ASP A 638 0.98 49.55 -5.53
N GLY A 639 1.35 48.85 -4.45
CA GLY A 639 1.23 47.41 -4.32
C GLY A 639 2.36 46.60 -4.97
N SER A 640 3.37 47.25 -5.55
CA SER A 640 4.55 46.58 -6.08
C SER A 640 5.53 46.19 -4.94
N LEU A 641 6.30 45.11 -5.11
CA LEU A 641 7.40 44.78 -4.19
C LEU A 641 8.45 45.88 -4.24
N ARG A 642 9.04 46.17 -3.07
CA ARG A 642 10.16 47.14 -2.98
C ARG A 642 11.39 46.65 -3.69
N ASP A 643 12.16 47.61 -4.23
CA ASP A 643 13.46 47.33 -4.85
C ASP A 643 14.39 46.58 -3.88
N GLY A 644 15.09 45.60 -4.44
CA GLY A 644 16.03 44.77 -3.67
C GLY A 644 15.41 43.48 -3.07
N LEU A 645 14.11 43.28 -3.17
CA LEU A 645 13.46 41.99 -2.87
C LEU A 645 13.36 41.14 -4.14
N PRO A 646 13.67 39.82 -4.06
CA PRO A 646 13.51 38.93 -5.19
C PRO A 646 12.09 38.90 -5.71
N GLN A 647 11.92 38.97 -7.03
CA GLN A 647 10.62 39.00 -7.71
C GLN A 647 10.16 37.59 -8.01
N PRO A 648 9.02 37.10 -7.46
CA PRO A 648 8.50 35.77 -7.78
C PRO A 648 7.95 35.73 -9.20
N MET A 649 8.40 34.74 -9.98
CA MET A 649 7.99 34.54 -11.38
C MET A 649 6.72 33.71 -11.50
N PHE A 650 6.07 33.37 -10.40
CA PHE A 650 4.91 32.47 -10.35
C PHE A 650 3.57 33.21 -10.21
N GLY A 651 3.57 34.51 -10.34
CA GLY A 651 2.41 35.37 -10.21
C GLY A 651 2.67 36.56 -9.28
N SER A 652 1.71 37.49 -9.22
CA SER A 652 1.77 38.63 -8.32
C SER A 652 1.60 38.18 -6.88
N VAL A 653 2.36 38.77 -5.98
CA VAL A 653 2.27 38.52 -4.54
C VAL A 653 1.68 39.72 -3.79
N GLN A 654 1.15 39.47 -2.62
CA GLN A 654 0.58 40.46 -1.71
C GLN A 654 1.09 40.22 -0.27
N PRO A 655 0.93 41.18 0.65
CA PRO A 655 1.23 40.95 2.05
C PRO A 655 0.54 39.69 2.58
N GLY A 656 1.31 38.85 3.29
CA GLY A 656 0.85 37.57 3.80
C GLY A 656 1.05 36.38 2.86
N ASP A 657 1.51 36.57 1.64
CA ASP A 657 1.91 35.47 0.76
C ASP A 657 3.27 34.91 1.20
N ILE A 658 3.52 33.63 0.90
CA ILE A 658 4.77 32.95 1.24
C ILE A 658 5.91 33.61 0.47
N ARG A 659 6.95 34.01 1.20
CA ARG A 659 8.22 34.49 0.64
C ARG A 659 9.17 33.30 0.49
N TYR A 660 9.88 33.26 -0.64
CA TYR A 660 10.86 32.20 -0.94
C TYR A 660 12.28 32.80 -1.09
N LEU A 661 13.30 31.97 -0.85
CA LEU A 661 14.68 32.32 -1.05
C LEU A 661 15.03 32.30 -2.54
N ASP A 662 15.76 33.32 -2.98
CA ASP A 662 16.47 33.38 -4.25
C ASP A 662 17.84 32.71 -4.04
N LEU A 663 18.01 31.47 -4.51
CA LEU A 663 19.19 30.65 -4.23
C LEU A 663 20.36 30.94 -5.17
N ASP A 664 20.07 31.40 -6.39
CA ASP A 664 21.10 31.74 -7.40
C ASP A 664 21.47 33.22 -7.40
N ASN A 665 20.80 34.03 -6.58
CA ASN A 665 20.96 35.50 -6.49
C ASN A 665 20.70 36.21 -7.84
N SER A 666 19.76 35.71 -8.63
CA SER A 666 19.36 36.32 -9.89
C SER A 666 18.49 37.57 -9.72
N GLY A 667 17.94 37.79 -8.52
CA GLY A 667 16.94 38.81 -8.21
C GLY A 667 15.49 38.34 -8.53
N TYR A 668 15.32 37.10 -8.96
CA TYR A 668 14.04 36.46 -9.24
C TYR A 668 13.93 35.18 -8.45
N VAL A 669 12.70 34.77 -8.11
CA VAL A 669 12.43 33.42 -7.57
C VAL A 669 11.73 32.64 -8.67
N ASP A 670 12.41 31.63 -9.21
CA ASP A 670 11.91 30.80 -10.29
C ASP A 670 12.22 29.29 -10.11
N GLN A 671 12.16 28.53 -11.18
CA GLN A 671 12.45 27.09 -11.16
C GLN A 671 13.92 26.76 -10.86
N ASN A 672 14.84 27.73 -10.91
CA ASN A 672 16.24 27.53 -10.56
C ASN A 672 16.48 27.57 -9.04
N ASP A 673 15.52 28.10 -8.27
CA ASP A 673 15.60 28.22 -6.80
C ASP A 673 15.04 27.00 -6.06
N VAL A 674 14.74 25.92 -6.76
CA VAL A 674 14.29 24.71 -6.11
C VAL A 674 15.47 23.89 -5.60
N THR A 675 15.35 23.36 -4.41
CA THR A 675 16.37 22.49 -3.80
C THR A 675 15.69 21.41 -2.97
N LYS A 676 16.49 20.56 -2.31
CA LYS A 676 15.97 19.55 -1.39
C LYS A 676 15.29 20.24 -0.19
N ILE A 677 13.98 20.06 -0.09
CA ILE A 677 13.15 20.61 1.01
C ILE A 677 12.60 19.54 1.95
N GLY A 678 12.68 18.27 1.59
CA GLY A 678 12.22 17.17 2.40
C GLY A 678 12.92 15.85 2.07
N LYS A 679 12.59 14.82 2.82
CA LYS A 679 12.99 13.45 2.54
C LYS A 679 12.06 12.83 1.49
N SER A 680 12.42 11.64 1.03
CA SER A 680 11.50 10.83 0.23
C SER A 680 10.22 10.48 1.03
N PRO A 681 9.06 10.28 0.40
CA PRO A 681 7.89 9.69 1.06
C PRO A 681 8.11 8.22 1.47
N TYR A 682 9.14 7.56 0.95
CA TYR A 682 9.52 6.21 1.37
C TYR A 682 10.42 6.28 2.61
N PRO A 683 10.06 5.61 3.73
CA PRO A 683 10.81 5.72 4.97
C PRO A 683 12.20 5.11 4.87
N GLU A 684 13.18 5.75 5.51
CA GLU A 684 14.53 5.19 5.67
C GLU A 684 14.61 4.22 6.84
N TRP A 685 13.81 4.43 7.87
CA TRP A 685 13.76 3.60 9.06
C TRP A 685 12.42 2.92 9.20
N THR A 686 12.45 1.64 9.51
CA THR A 686 11.28 0.89 10.00
C THR A 686 11.66 0.18 11.29
N TYR A 687 10.75 0.15 12.26
CA TYR A 687 11.00 -0.50 13.53
C TYR A 687 9.73 -1.14 14.07
N SER A 688 9.90 -2.24 14.79
CA SER A 688 8.79 -2.93 15.46
C SER A 688 9.24 -3.54 16.78
N VAL A 689 8.31 -3.61 17.71
CA VAL A 689 8.49 -4.32 19.00
C VAL A 689 7.22 -5.09 19.30
N GLY A 690 7.34 -6.39 19.46
CA GLY A 690 6.27 -7.26 19.94
C GLY A 690 6.64 -7.93 21.24
N ALA A 691 5.67 -8.18 22.08
CA ALA A 691 5.88 -8.99 23.27
C ALA A 691 4.68 -9.87 23.58
N MET A 692 4.94 -11.03 24.14
CA MET A 692 3.95 -11.97 24.64
C MET A 692 4.36 -12.41 26.06
N PHE A 693 3.42 -12.38 26.98
CA PHE A 693 3.57 -12.84 28.35
C PHE A 693 2.51 -13.89 28.64
N ARG A 694 2.90 -14.95 29.30
CA ARG A 694 1.99 -16.01 29.78
C ARG A 694 2.20 -16.24 31.25
N TYR A 695 1.08 -16.33 31.96
CA TYR A 695 1.09 -16.70 33.39
C TYR A 695 -0.08 -17.61 33.69
N LYS A 696 0.18 -18.88 33.97
CA LYS A 696 -0.85 -19.92 34.14
C LYS A 696 -1.79 -19.96 32.93
N GLY A 697 -3.07 -19.64 33.08
CA GLY A 697 -4.04 -19.58 32.02
C GLY A 697 -4.11 -18.22 31.31
N PHE A 698 -3.50 -17.16 31.85
CA PHE A 698 -3.50 -15.84 31.24
C PHE A 698 -2.43 -15.72 30.15
N ASP A 699 -2.75 -15.05 29.09
CA ASP A 699 -1.83 -14.56 28.06
C ASP A 699 -2.10 -13.09 27.75
N PHE A 700 -1.02 -12.34 27.57
CA PHE A 700 -1.04 -10.95 27.15
C PHE A 700 -0.04 -10.74 26.03
N SER A 701 -0.44 -10.05 24.96
CA SER A 701 0.46 -9.67 23.89
C SER A 701 0.24 -8.25 23.41
N PHE A 702 1.29 -7.63 22.89
CA PHE A 702 1.19 -6.36 22.19
C PHE A 702 2.15 -6.32 21.01
N LEU A 703 1.83 -5.49 20.04
CA LEU A 703 2.66 -5.18 18.87
C LEU A 703 2.68 -3.67 18.64
N LEU A 704 3.88 -3.14 18.53
CA LEU A 704 4.17 -1.76 18.13
C LEU A 704 4.93 -1.78 16.82
N ASP A 705 4.64 -0.85 15.93
CA ASP A 705 5.48 -0.60 14.76
C ASP A 705 5.49 0.89 14.40
N GLY A 706 6.44 1.27 13.57
CA GLY A 706 6.56 2.64 13.11
C GLY A 706 7.59 2.81 12.02
N ILE A 707 7.58 4.01 11.48
CA ILE A 707 8.53 4.46 10.47
C ILE A 707 9.14 5.79 10.89
N ALA A 708 10.34 6.07 10.38
CA ALA A 708 10.95 7.38 10.48
C ALA A 708 11.79 7.70 9.24
N GLY A 709 12.07 8.98 9.04
CA GLY A 709 12.86 9.43 7.92
C GLY A 709 12.09 9.52 6.62
N ALA A 710 10.80 9.83 6.67
CA ALA A 710 9.94 10.13 5.53
C ALA A 710 9.34 11.52 5.63
N SER A 711 8.98 12.11 4.49
CA SER A 711 8.26 13.39 4.43
C SER A 711 6.97 13.24 3.62
N TYR A 712 6.03 14.12 3.90
CA TYR A 712 4.77 14.25 3.20
C TYR A 712 4.55 15.70 2.76
N ASN A 713 4.05 15.89 1.55
CA ASN A 713 3.66 17.19 1.05
C ASN A 713 2.16 17.39 1.31
N LEU A 714 1.79 18.36 2.15
CA LEU A 714 0.38 18.64 2.46
C LEU A 714 -0.44 19.02 1.22
N LEU A 715 0.19 19.59 0.19
CA LEU A 715 -0.50 19.95 -1.06
C LEU A 715 -1.01 18.72 -1.86
N ASP A 716 -0.51 17.52 -1.58
CA ASP A 716 -1.05 16.28 -2.16
C ASP A 716 -2.48 16.02 -1.67
N ASN A 717 -2.91 16.71 -0.61
CA ASN A 717 -4.27 16.74 -0.07
C ASN A 717 -4.85 18.16 -0.19
N SER A 718 -4.98 18.66 -1.41
CA SER A 718 -5.33 20.04 -1.75
C SER A 718 -6.64 20.53 -1.11
N VAL A 719 -7.66 19.67 -1.05
CA VAL A 719 -8.98 20.00 -0.49
C VAL A 719 -8.89 20.45 0.97
N GLN A 720 -8.02 19.82 1.76
CA GLN A 720 -7.83 20.18 3.18
C GLN A 720 -6.83 21.34 3.35
N THR A 721 -5.90 21.47 2.41
CA THR A 721 -4.74 22.35 2.55
C THR A 721 -4.99 23.73 1.93
N MET A 722 -5.69 23.78 0.79
CA MET A 722 -5.95 25.02 0.04
C MET A 722 -7.31 25.60 0.42
N ALA A 723 -7.34 26.54 1.36
CA ALA A 723 -8.57 27.16 1.80
C ALA A 723 -9.28 27.90 0.67
N PHE A 724 -10.60 27.65 0.49
CA PHE A 724 -11.52 28.31 -0.46
C PHE A 724 -11.24 28.12 -1.95
N VAL A 725 -10.15 27.44 -2.33
CA VAL A 725 -9.81 27.19 -3.74
C VAL A 725 -10.91 26.33 -4.39
N ASP A 726 -11.29 26.66 -5.62
CA ASP A 726 -12.36 26.01 -6.39
C ASP A 726 -13.70 25.92 -5.64
N ASN A 727 -14.06 26.98 -4.92
CA ASN A 727 -15.19 27.01 -4.00
C ASN A 727 -15.11 25.92 -2.92
N GLY A 728 -13.90 25.60 -2.49
CA GLY A 728 -13.65 24.58 -1.49
C GLY A 728 -13.96 25.04 -0.07
N ASN A 729 -13.78 24.13 0.86
CA ASN A 729 -13.98 24.33 2.28
C ASN A 729 -12.72 24.94 2.95
N VAL A 730 -12.77 25.11 4.25
CA VAL A 730 -11.66 25.58 5.08
C VAL A 730 -11.50 24.66 6.30
N TYR A 731 -10.28 24.35 6.63
CA TYR A 731 -9.90 23.43 7.70
C TYR A 731 -9.21 24.13 8.86
N PRO A 732 -9.12 23.52 10.05
CA PRO A 732 -8.53 24.13 11.25
C PRO A 732 -7.13 24.71 11.05
N LEU A 733 -6.31 24.13 10.16
CA LEU A 733 -4.97 24.64 9.86
C LEU A 733 -4.97 26.08 9.36
N ALA A 734 -6.04 26.54 8.71
CA ALA A 734 -6.17 27.90 8.19
C ALA A 734 -6.55 28.94 9.26
N ARG A 735 -6.87 28.52 10.50
CA ARG A 735 -7.14 29.46 11.61
C ARG A 735 -5.94 30.34 11.94
N GLY A 736 -4.72 29.87 11.66
CA GLY A 736 -3.50 30.63 11.81
C GLY A 736 -3.14 31.52 10.62
N ALA A 737 -4.11 31.87 9.77
CA ALA A 737 -3.83 32.65 8.56
C ALA A 737 -3.32 34.05 8.87
N TRP A 738 -2.38 34.49 8.05
CA TRP A 738 -1.88 35.86 8.08
C TRP A 738 -2.98 36.85 7.70
N ALA A 739 -3.12 37.96 8.47
CA ALA A 739 -4.00 39.08 8.20
C ALA A 739 -3.49 40.36 8.84
N TYR A 740 -3.89 41.50 8.28
CA TYR A 740 -3.59 42.79 8.85
C TYR A 740 -4.74 43.80 8.66
N TYR A 741 -5.58 43.91 9.68
CA TYR A 741 -6.70 44.87 9.76
C TYR A 741 -6.74 45.48 11.16
N PRO A 742 -5.81 46.41 11.47
CA PRO A 742 -5.65 46.97 12.82
C PRO A 742 -6.87 47.70 13.29
N GLU A 743 -7.66 48.31 12.39
CA GLU A 743 -8.91 48.99 12.71
C GLU A 743 -10.01 48.02 13.21
N GLN A 744 -9.88 46.75 12.86
CA GLN A 744 -10.75 45.65 13.30
C GLN A 744 -10.16 44.88 14.49
N GLY A 745 -8.98 45.27 14.97
CA GLY A 745 -8.26 44.53 16.01
C GLY A 745 -7.66 43.23 15.53
N ILE A 746 -7.47 43.04 14.22
CA ILE A 746 -6.94 41.82 13.61
C ILE A 746 -5.48 42.05 13.15
N ASP A 747 -4.53 41.48 13.88
CA ASP A 747 -3.10 41.51 13.53
C ASP A 747 -2.35 40.27 14.02
N PRO A 748 -2.57 39.06 13.38
CA PRO A 748 -1.86 37.85 13.68
C PRO A 748 -0.47 37.74 12.97
N ARG A 749 0.04 38.77 12.31
CA ARG A 749 1.27 38.70 11.47
C ARG A 749 2.47 38.02 12.13
N ARG A 750 2.67 38.23 13.43
CA ARG A 750 3.81 37.66 14.20
C ARG A 750 3.58 36.21 14.62
N THR A 751 2.35 35.72 14.59
CA THR A 751 1.96 34.39 15.04
C THR A 751 1.36 33.55 13.91
N ALA A 752 1.34 34.10 12.69
CA ALA A 752 0.76 33.43 11.54
C ALA A 752 1.51 32.12 11.21
N THR A 753 0.74 31.07 11.04
CA THR A 753 1.20 29.71 10.69
C THR A 753 0.66 29.23 9.36
N TYR A 754 -0.14 30.07 8.69
CA TYR A 754 -0.74 29.82 7.39
C TYR A 754 -0.70 31.12 6.56
N PRO A 755 -0.47 31.07 5.24
CA PRO A 755 -0.44 32.29 4.42
C PRO A 755 -1.77 33.02 4.42
N ARG A 756 -1.80 34.22 3.84
CA ARG A 756 -3.07 34.96 3.69
C ARG A 756 -4.11 34.11 2.97
N LEU A 757 -5.34 34.22 3.42
CA LEU A 757 -6.49 33.58 2.78
C LEU A 757 -6.89 34.35 1.52
N THR A 758 -7.38 33.64 0.52
CA THR A 758 -7.91 34.18 -0.73
C THR A 758 -9.00 33.26 -1.26
N THR A 759 -9.98 33.84 -1.95
CA THR A 759 -11.00 33.09 -2.71
C THR A 759 -10.56 32.86 -4.17
N GLN A 760 -9.42 33.41 -4.55
CA GLN A 760 -8.87 33.35 -5.89
C GLN A 760 -7.72 32.33 -5.99
N SER A 761 -7.31 31.98 -7.19
CA SER A 761 -6.11 31.19 -7.43
C SER A 761 -4.87 31.93 -6.94
N ASN A 762 -4.04 31.25 -6.19
CA ASN A 762 -2.74 31.77 -5.70
C ASN A 762 -1.63 30.76 -6.01
N GLU A 763 -1.01 30.88 -7.18
CA GLU A 763 0.03 29.97 -7.63
C GLU A 763 1.32 30.10 -6.81
N ASN A 764 1.58 31.25 -6.17
CA ASN A 764 2.74 31.44 -5.31
C ASN A 764 2.62 30.61 -4.02
N ASN A 765 1.50 30.73 -3.29
CA ASN A 765 1.33 30.09 -1.98
C ASN A 765 1.23 28.56 -2.07
N TYR A 766 0.69 28.03 -3.15
CA TYR A 766 0.42 26.61 -3.30
C TYR A 766 1.44 25.89 -4.21
N ARG A 767 2.72 26.31 -4.07
CA ARG A 767 3.86 25.61 -4.68
C ARG A 767 4.51 24.64 -3.71
N LEU A 768 5.07 23.57 -4.26
CA LEU A 768 5.88 22.64 -3.50
C LEU A 768 7.04 23.39 -2.85
N SER A 769 6.98 23.52 -1.54
CA SER A 769 7.94 24.29 -0.76
C SER A 769 8.14 23.69 0.64
N SER A 770 9.19 24.11 1.31
CA SER A 770 9.49 23.69 2.68
C SER A 770 8.37 24.05 3.66
N PHE A 771 7.50 25.01 3.31
CA PHE A 771 6.34 25.37 4.12
C PHE A 771 5.32 24.21 4.21
N TRP A 772 5.04 23.52 3.12
CA TRP A 772 4.04 22.46 3.02
C TRP A 772 4.58 21.06 3.29
N VAL A 773 5.90 20.89 3.31
CA VAL A 773 6.53 19.58 3.57
C VAL A 773 6.63 19.34 5.07
N LYS A 774 6.07 18.20 5.53
CA LYS A 774 6.03 17.79 6.94
C LYS A 774 6.65 16.40 7.12
N ASP A 775 7.12 16.11 8.34
CA ASP A 775 7.60 14.77 8.69
C ASP A 775 6.42 13.80 8.77
N ARG A 776 6.60 12.62 8.17
CA ARG A 776 5.64 11.52 8.14
C ARG A 776 5.91 10.45 9.21
N ASP A 777 6.81 10.70 10.11
CA ASP A 777 7.22 9.75 11.14
C ASP A 777 6.05 9.39 12.06
N PHE A 778 5.94 8.11 12.42
CA PHE A 778 4.92 7.65 13.38
C PHE A 778 5.36 6.42 14.17
N LEU A 779 4.73 6.23 15.32
CA LEU A 779 4.70 5.01 16.11
C LEU A 779 3.25 4.63 16.36
N ARG A 780 2.87 3.38 16.02
CA ARG A 780 1.51 2.85 16.18
C ARG A 780 1.49 1.61 17.04
N VAL A 781 0.57 1.57 17.99
CA VAL A 781 0.17 0.34 18.66
C VAL A 781 -0.73 -0.43 17.69
N ARG A 782 -0.24 -1.55 17.14
CA ARG A 782 -1.01 -2.36 16.17
C ARG A 782 -2.00 -3.25 16.83
N ASN A 783 -1.58 -3.88 17.94
CA ASN A 783 -2.39 -4.89 18.57
C ASN A 783 -2.09 -4.92 20.06
N ILE A 784 -3.13 -5.09 20.85
CA ILE A 784 -3.07 -5.46 22.26
C ILE A 784 -4.09 -6.57 22.47
N GLU A 785 -3.67 -7.69 23.07
CA GLU A 785 -4.56 -8.80 23.34
C GLU A 785 -4.35 -9.31 24.76
N LEU A 786 -5.44 -9.61 25.45
CA LEU A 786 -5.48 -10.24 26.76
C LEU A 786 -6.42 -11.44 26.69
N GLY A 787 -5.90 -12.63 26.95
CA GLY A 787 -6.64 -13.87 26.89
C GLY A 787 -6.57 -14.66 28.21
N TYR A 788 -7.54 -15.57 28.36
CA TYR A 788 -7.54 -16.58 29.42
C TYR A 788 -7.96 -17.93 28.82
N SER A 789 -7.12 -18.93 29.01
CA SER A 789 -7.34 -20.31 28.56
C SER A 789 -7.69 -21.22 29.73
N PHE A 790 -8.81 -21.89 29.62
CA PHE A 790 -9.23 -22.99 30.50
C PHE A 790 -8.75 -24.31 29.90
N LYS A 791 -7.57 -24.79 30.30
CA LYS A 791 -7.03 -26.06 29.86
C LYS A 791 -7.38 -27.14 30.89
N ASP A 792 -7.75 -28.32 30.39
CA ASP A 792 -8.06 -29.51 31.23
C ASP A 792 -9.09 -29.25 32.34
N HIS A 793 -9.99 -28.30 32.17
CA HIS A 793 -11.01 -27.99 33.17
C HIS A 793 -12.03 -29.15 33.19
N PRO A 794 -12.35 -29.74 34.38
CA PRO A 794 -13.15 -30.97 34.47
C PRO A 794 -14.46 -30.94 33.70
N LYS A 795 -15.25 -29.85 33.80
CA LYS A 795 -16.53 -29.71 33.10
C LYS A 795 -16.37 -29.61 31.57
N PHE A 796 -15.28 -28.99 31.09
CA PHE A 796 -15.03 -28.88 29.66
C PHE A 796 -14.55 -30.23 29.07
N ARG A 797 -13.73 -30.94 29.84
CA ARG A 797 -13.25 -32.27 29.46
C ARG A 797 -14.39 -33.31 29.36
N GLU A 798 -15.38 -33.23 30.25
CA GLU A 798 -16.60 -34.05 30.18
C GLU A 798 -17.40 -33.79 28.89
N ALA A 799 -17.33 -32.56 28.39
CA ALA A 799 -17.94 -32.15 27.12
C ALA A 799 -17.02 -32.42 25.89
N GLY A 800 -15.86 -33.07 26.07
CA GLY A 800 -14.90 -33.33 24.98
C GLY A 800 -14.05 -32.12 24.60
N ILE A 801 -14.10 -31.03 25.39
CA ILE A 801 -13.35 -29.79 25.10
C ILE A 801 -11.99 -29.87 25.79
N GLY A 802 -10.91 -29.87 24.99
CA GLY A 802 -9.53 -29.85 25.47
C GLY A 802 -9.08 -28.46 25.91
N GLU A 803 -9.46 -27.42 25.18
CA GLU A 803 -9.16 -26.02 25.52
C GLU A 803 -10.34 -25.11 25.19
N PHE A 804 -10.69 -24.25 26.13
CA PHE A 804 -11.62 -23.14 25.92
C PHE A 804 -10.90 -21.83 26.26
N ARG A 805 -10.79 -20.91 25.31
CA ARG A 805 -10.14 -19.60 25.50
C ARG A 805 -11.10 -18.47 25.22
N ILE A 806 -11.11 -17.46 26.10
CA ILE A 806 -11.77 -16.17 25.85
C ILE A 806 -10.71 -15.08 25.82
N TYR A 807 -10.86 -14.09 24.93
CA TYR A 807 -9.91 -13.02 24.80
C TYR A 807 -10.56 -11.69 24.42
N LEU A 808 -9.89 -10.61 24.80
CA LEU A 808 -10.14 -9.25 24.37
C LEU A 808 -8.95 -8.81 23.50
N ASN A 809 -9.25 -8.23 22.38
CA ASN A 809 -8.24 -7.76 21.42
C ASN A 809 -8.58 -6.35 20.97
N VAL A 810 -7.57 -5.48 20.88
CA VAL A 810 -7.72 -4.12 20.37
C VAL A 810 -6.70 -3.89 19.27
N THR A 811 -7.16 -3.49 18.09
CA THR A 811 -6.28 -3.16 16.95
C THR A 811 -6.25 -1.66 16.69
N ASN A 812 -5.08 -1.13 16.38
CA ASN A 812 -4.81 0.29 16.11
C ASN A 812 -5.34 1.27 17.17
N PRO A 813 -5.26 0.98 18.51
CA PRO A 813 -5.87 1.86 19.51
C PRO A 813 -5.22 3.24 19.58
N PHE A 814 -3.94 3.35 19.25
CA PHE A 814 -3.19 4.58 19.46
C PHE A 814 -2.06 4.75 18.45
N THR A 815 -1.89 6.00 17.97
CA THR A 815 -0.82 6.41 17.05
C THR A 815 -0.19 7.71 17.53
N ILE A 816 1.12 7.77 17.58
CA ILE A 816 1.90 8.98 17.80
C ILE A 816 2.42 9.43 16.44
N SER A 817 1.94 10.58 15.96
CA SER A 817 2.37 11.19 14.69
C SER A 817 2.03 12.68 14.71
N LYS A 818 2.95 13.51 14.21
CA LYS A 818 2.69 14.95 14.03
C LYS A 818 1.64 15.20 12.95
N LEU A 819 1.59 14.40 11.90
CA LEU A 819 0.54 14.51 10.89
C LEU A 819 -0.85 14.30 11.50
N MET A 820 -0.96 13.34 12.43
CA MET A 820 -2.22 13.04 13.07
C MET A 820 -2.62 14.10 14.12
N SER A 821 -1.66 14.60 14.91
CA SER A 821 -1.94 15.60 15.96
C SER A 821 -2.22 17.00 15.42
N ASP A 822 -1.52 17.39 14.35
CA ASP A 822 -1.52 18.77 13.87
C ASP A 822 -2.47 18.98 12.66
N TYR A 823 -2.78 17.89 11.93
CA TYR A 823 -3.55 17.96 10.68
C TYR A 823 -4.69 16.93 10.58
N ASP A 824 -4.92 16.13 11.63
CA ASP A 824 -5.89 15.02 11.63
C ASP A 824 -5.69 14.02 10.47
N LEU A 825 -4.48 13.92 9.93
CA LEU A 825 -4.10 13.02 8.85
C LEU A 825 -3.47 11.74 9.38
N ASP A 826 -4.08 10.61 9.08
CA ASP A 826 -3.46 9.31 9.38
C ASP A 826 -2.19 9.14 8.52
N PRO A 827 -1.01 8.89 9.14
CA PRO A 827 0.27 8.83 8.42
C PRO A 827 0.39 7.66 7.44
N GLU A 828 -0.54 6.71 7.47
CA GLU A 828 -0.59 5.61 6.52
C GLU A 828 -1.62 5.84 5.39
N LEU A 829 -2.68 6.62 5.66
CA LEU A 829 -3.72 6.90 4.67
C LEU A 829 -3.40 8.14 3.82
N LEU A 830 -2.95 9.24 4.46
CA LEU A 830 -2.49 10.48 3.82
C LEU A 830 -3.54 11.17 2.91
N SER A 831 -4.83 10.95 3.13
CA SER A 831 -5.88 11.51 2.26
C SER A 831 -7.23 11.59 2.97
N TYR A 832 -8.20 12.29 2.33
CA TYR A 832 -9.61 12.39 2.74
C TYR A 832 -10.45 11.15 2.41
N ARG A 833 -9.83 9.98 2.21
CA ARG A 833 -10.50 8.71 1.88
C ARG A 833 -11.13 8.06 3.12
N TYR A 834 -11.74 6.91 2.89
CA TYR A 834 -12.30 6.10 3.96
C TYR A 834 -11.24 5.82 5.05
N PRO A 835 -11.53 6.12 6.33
CA PRO A 835 -10.50 6.14 7.37
C PRO A 835 -9.93 4.77 7.70
N VAL A 836 -8.72 4.77 8.25
CA VAL A 836 -8.15 3.60 8.94
C VAL A 836 -9.02 3.31 10.17
N LEU A 837 -9.30 2.04 10.43
CA LEU A 837 -10.17 1.64 11.53
C LEU A 837 -9.34 1.15 12.73
N LYS A 838 -9.77 1.52 13.93
CA LYS A 838 -9.44 0.85 15.19
C LYS A 838 -10.58 -0.11 15.53
N SER A 839 -10.26 -1.25 16.13
CA SER A 839 -11.25 -2.27 16.44
C SER A 839 -11.09 -2.77 17.88
N TYR A 840 -12.23 -2.94 18.55
CA TYR A 840 -12.32 -3.51 19.89
C TYR A 840 -13.06 -4.85 19.79
N ASN A 841 -12.35 -5.95 19.99
CA ASN A 841 -12.85 -7.28 19.70
C ASN A 841 -12.96 -8.12 20.97
N ILE A 842 -14.01 -8.91 21.08
CA ILE A 842 -14.13 -10.01 22.02
C ILE A 842 -14.18 -11.32 21.22
N GLY A 843 -13.38 -12.29 21.63
CA GLY A 843 -13.31 -13.56 20.92
C GLY A 843 -13.32 -14.77 21.83
N VAL A 844 -13.73 -15.87 21.25
CA VAL A 844 -13.75 -17.20 21.89
C VAL A 844 -13.12 -18.21 20.95
N SER A 845 -12.28 -19.09 21.47
CA SER A 845 -11.81 -20.26 20.73
C SER A 845 -11.99 -21.55 21.55
N ILE A 846 -12.32 -22.63 20.85
CA ILE A 846 -12.60 -23.95 21.43
C ILE A 846 -11.81 -24.97 20.63
N THR A 847 -11.16 -25.90 21.34
CA THR A 847 -10.49 -27.07 20.72
C THR A 847 -11.01 -28.35 21.38
N PHE A 848 -11.45 -29.29 20.50
CA PHE A 848 -11.95 -30.61 20.87
C PHE A 848 -10.89 -31.67 20.65
#